data_b3cf6f2f48cdf0e8e2db51c7e9b73410
#
_entry.id   b3cf6f2f48cdf0e8e2db51c7e9b73410
#
_cell.length_a   1.000
_cell.length_b   1.000
_cell.length_c   1.000
_cell.angle_alpha   90.00
_cell.angle_beta   90.00
_cell.angle_gamma   90.00
#
_symmetry.space_group_name_H-M   'P 1'
#
loop_
_entity.id
_entity.type
_entity.pdbx_description
1 polymer ?
#
loop_
_entity_poly.entity_id
_entity_poly.type
_entity_poly.pdbx_seq_one_letter_code
_entity_poly.pdbx_strand_id
1 'polypeptide(L)'
;MKYPHIKQHDEKDCGAACLSMICEYYGLKLPLTKFRNLIKVDNQGANIYGLVTGAETLGLSSNALDGTREELLDGIKNKEFPMPFIARIINEDAFEHYIVVYELNDKYARIGDPDKLNVTKIPADLFFHQWQGQIVIFEPTKEFCSKNERKGVMKKYYSLVFKQKKVLAAVFLLSLIISGIGIASSMVFEYIIDDAVSLGSSVSVDDCTDENCTEYDHKHFESENSSFIGKLMINSKAAFDNIDTVCLCVLAMFLVQAVLKVMRGYMLAIMSKNIEIPLSLAYYDHLVELPVRFFGTRKTGELMSRFFDTSKVRDAVSSSTLTIMLDTLMALFTAVILCKMSWKLFIIAIITMIAYALIVICFRSPIKIVNHNIMSSNAQVTSYIKESIDGIETIKAYCYEKESKKKTKKIFNKFIDFVVRGSVIYNVQETLVNVVASIGLIILLWVGTYLCVNNLITIGTLITFYYMLNYFLEPVKNLIDLQPQMQTAIVAAERLNDVLDEETDSSNEEEIQDMSGDIIIKNVSFRYGNRDLVLDDVSINIPHGRKVAIIGESGCGKTTLAKLLLSFYSPEKGSISVGGKEINQFSHKSICEKVSYIPQNIFFYSDSIYNNIRMGNDDIANEDIEKACRICNADDFIKKLPFGYDTLLDENGNNLSSGQKQRLAIARAIARKPDVVIFDEATSNLDAATEESIWKAIEDTQSNTTYVIIAHRLRTVKNCDDIYVLENGKVIEHGSHDKLIKKDGLYSSYWKKQNLYHIV
;
A
#
# COMPACT_ATOMS: atom_id res chain seq x y z
N MET A 1 20.98 -13.39 -8.88
CA MET A 1 21.52 -12.11 -9.43
C MET A 1 22.83 -11.83 -8.75
N LYS A 2 23.83 -11.31 -9.49
CA LYS A 2 25.16 -11.03 -8.90
C LYS A 2 25.12 -9.89 -7.87
N TYR A 3 24.16 -8.94 -8.02
CA TYR A 3 23.92 -7.81 -7.12
C TYR A 3 22.42 -7.67 -6.86
N PRO A 4 21.92 -8.23 -5.73
CA PRO A 4 20.50 -8.07 -5.34
C PRO A 4 20.15 -6.61 -5.17
N HIS A 5 18.93 -6.23 -5.56
CA HIS A 5 18.40 -4.90 -5.34
C HIS A 5 16.98 -4.97 -4.83
N ILE A 6 16.72 -4.31 -3.71
CA ILE A 6 15.42 -4.23 -3.06
C ILE A 6 15.11 -2.76 -2.84
N LYS A 7 13.97 -2.34 -3.40
CA LYS A 7 13.49 -0.98 -3.21
C LYS A 7 12.82 -0.84 -1.85
N GLN A 8 13.07 0.26 -1.15
CA GLN A 8 12.34 0.60 0.05
C GLN A 8 10.86 0.88 -0.26
N HIS A 9 9.97 0.52 0.68
CA HIS A 9 8.53 0.76 0.54
C HIS A 9 8.13 2.09 1.17
N ASP A 10 8.87 2.56 2.17
CA ASP A 10 8.70 3.82 2.89
C ASP A 10 10.06 4.55 3.00
N GLU A 11 10.03 5.86 3.23
CA GLU A 11 11.24 6.70 3.45
C GLU A 11 12.13 6.19 4.59
N LYS A 12 11.58 5.46 5.56
CA LYS A 12 12.26 4.95 6.76
C LYS A 12 12.82 3.54 6.59
N ASP A 13 12.54 2.89 5.48
CA ASP A 13 12.88 1.48 5.25
C ASP A 13 14.29 1.27 4.67
N CYS A 14 15.08 2.33 4.47
CA CYS A 14 16.40 2.22 3.83
C CYS A 14 17.30 1.19 4.51
N GLY A 15 17.38 1.18 5.85
CA GLY A 15 18.17 0.21 6.61
C GLY A 15 17.65 -1.22 6.45
N ALA A 16 16.33 -1.43 6.53
CA ALA A 16 15.70 -2.74 6.35
C ALA A 16 15.92 -3.29 4.94
N ALA A 17 15.78 -2.43 3.91
CA ALA A 17 16.03 -2.80 2.53
C ALA A 17 17.53 -3.13 2.30
N CYS A 18 18.45 -2.38 2.90
CA CYS A 18 19.88 -2.67 2.83
C CYS A 18 20.21 -4.02 3.46
N LEU A 19 19.73 -4.30 4.67
CA LEU A 19 19.96 -5.59 5.33
C LEU A 19 19.34 -6.74 4.52
N SER A 20 18.16 -6.53 3.93
CA SER A 20 17.51 -7.50 3.05
C SER A 20 18.36 -7.77 1.79
N MET A 21 19.00 -6.74 1.19
CA MET A 21 19.92 -6.91 0.06
C MET A 21 21.19 -7.70 0.46
N ILE A 22 21.75 -7.45 1.64
CA ILE A 22 22.89 -8.21 2.20
C ILE A 22 22.49 -9.69 2.38
N CYS A 23 21.35 -9.96 3.02
CA CYS A 23 20.86 -11.32 3.23
C CYS A 23 20.57 -12.05 1.91
N GLU A 24 19.99 -11.35 0.93
CA GLU A 24 19.74 -11.94 -0.40
C GLU A 24 21.04 -12.24 -1.16
N TYR A 25 22.10 -11.44 -0.96
CA TYR A 25 23.42 -11.71 -1.51
C TYR A 25 23.98 -13.04 -0.98
N TYR A 26 23.78 -13.34 0.30
CA TYR A 26 24.18 -14.62 0.93
C TYR A 26 23.14 -15.74 0.77
N GLY A 27 21.97 -15.48 0.11
CA GLY A 27 20.99 -16.52 -0.26
C GLY A 27 19.75 -16.61 0.64
N LEU A 28 19.58 -15.73 1.63
CA LEU A 28 18.37 -15.66 2.47
C LEU A 28 17.39 -14.62 1.92
N LYS A 29 16.15 -15.04 1.58
CA LYS A 29 15.10 -14.18 1.06
C LYS A 29 13.91 -14.16 2.00
N LEU A 30 13.76 -13.06 2.75
CA LEU A 30 12.62 -12.81 3.62
C LEU A 30 11.81 -11.60 3.14
N PRO A 31 10.53 -11.47 3.55
CA PRO A 31 9.76 -10.24 3.38
C PRO A 31 10.42 -9.05 4.07
N LEU A 32 10.26 -7.83 3.53
CA LEU A 32 10.86 -6.61 4.08
C LEU A 32 10.37 -6.31 5.50
N THR A 33 9.11 -6.62 5.80
CA THR A 33 8.51 -6.49 7.14
C THR A 33 9.28 -7.23 8.22
N LYS A 34 9.75 -8.46 7.94
CA LYS A 34 10.56 -9.21 8.91
C LYS A 34 11.86 -8.47 9.25
N PHE A 35 12.54 -7.90 8.24
CA PHE A 35 13.75 -7.09 8.49
C PHE A 35 13.43 -5.84 9.29
N ARG A 36 12.33 -5.16 8.98
CA ARG A 36 11.86 -3.99 9.69
C ARG A 36 11.65 -4.27 11.19
N ASN A 37 11.00 -5.39 11.50
CA ASN A 37 10.75 -5.81 12.88
C ASN A 37 12.05 -6.22 13.60
N LEU A 38 12.95 -6.97 12.93
CA LEU A 38 14.23 -7.39 13.49
C LEU A 38 15.14 -6.21 13.85
N ILE A 39 15.24 -5.20 12.99
CA ILE A 39 16.05 -4.00 13.25
C ILE A 39 15.28 -2.93 14.05
N LYS A 40 14.02 -3.18 14.42
CA LYS A 40 13.14 -2.30 15.21
C LYS A 40 13.10 -0.87 14.64
N VAL A 41 12.76 -0.74 13.35
CA VAL A 41 12.57 0.56 12.68
C VAL A 41 11.55 1.40 13.43
N ASP A 42 11.87 2.67 13.68
CA ASP A 42 11.02 3.62 14.38
C ASP A 42 10.68 4.86 13.52
N ASN A 43 10.13 5.91 14.14
CA ASN A 43 9.74 7.16 13.48
C ASN A 43 10.88 7.94 12.83
N GLN A 44 12.14 7.66 13.19
CA GLN A 44 13.33 8.26 12.59
C GLN A 44 14.06 7.32 11.63
N GLY A 45 13.57 6.08 11.47
CA GLY A 45 14.17 5.06 10.62
C GLY A 45 14.97 4.01 11.39
N ALA A 46 15.91 3.36 10.70
CA ALA A 46 16.83 2.39 11.31
C ALA A 46 18.07 3.10 11.87
N ASN A 47 18.65 2.57 12.94
CA ASN A 47 19.96 2.97 13.41
C ASN A 47 20.99 1.85 13.22
N ILE A 48 22.27 2.17 13.36
CA ILE A 48 23.37 1.20 13.16
C ILE A 48 23.28 0.04 14.16
N TYR A 49 22.94 0.31 15.42
CA TYR A 49 22.76 -0.71 16.44
C TYR A 49 21.68 -1.73 16.05
N GLY A 50 20.54 -1.25 15.51
CA GLY A 50 19.48 -2.12 15.01
C GLY A 50 19.91 -2.97 13.81
N LEU A 51 20.74 -2.42 12.91
CA LEU A 51 21.29 -3.18 11.78
C LEU A 51 22.19 -4.31 12.25
N VAL A 52 23.07 -4.03 13.24
CA VAL A 52 23.98 -5.02 13.83
C VAL A 52 23.17 -6.11 14.55
N THR A 53 22.32 -5.75 15.50
CA THR A 53 21.56 -6.73 16.30
C THR A 53 20.57 -7.52 15.44
N GLY A 54 19.93 -6.88 14.46
CA GLY A 54 19.04 -7.57 13.52
C GLY A 54 19.76 -8.56 12.61
N ALA A 55 21.00 -8.25 12.20
CA ALA A 55 21.83 -9.15 11.42
C ALA A 55 22.29 -10.37 12.25
N GLU A 56 22.68 -10.15 13.50
CA GLU A 56 23.08 -11.22 14.43
C GLU A 56 21.96 -12.23 14.68
N THR A 57 20.71 -11.76 14.81
CA THR A 57 19.56 -12.68 14.98
C THR A 57 19.30 -13.55 13.74
N LEU A 58 19.82 -13.17 12.57
CA LEU A 58 19.75 -13.93 11.33
C LEU A 58 20.97 -14.84 11.11
N GLY A 59 21.91 -14.87 12.06
CA GLY A 59 23.14 -15.66 11.95
C GLY A 59 24.23 -15.01 11.10
N LEU A 60 24.20 -13.68 10.93
CA LEU A 60 25.29 -12.91 10.35
C LEU A 60 26.15 -12.34 11.49
N SER A 61 27.47 -12.52 11.44
CA SER A 61 28.38 -11.71 12.24
C SER A 61 28.47 -10.32 11.65
N SER A 62 28.27 -9.28 12.45
CA SER A 62 28.24 -7.91 11.98
C SER A 62 29.01 -6.97 12.88
N ASN A 63 29.77 -6.05 12.28
CA ASN A 63 30.56 -5.05 12.99
C ASN A 63 30.33 -3.67 12.37
N ALA A 64 30.07 -2.67 13.20
CA ALA A 64 30.03 -1.27 12.81
C ALA A 64 31.44 -0.66 12.97
N LEU A 65 31.90 0.00 11.93
CA LEU A 65 33.21 0.63 11.87
C LEU A 65 33.07 2.10 11.49
N ASP A 66 33.91 2.93 12.05
CA ASP A 66 34.06 4.34 11.73
C ASP A 66 35.48 4.57 11.21
N GLY A 67 35.66 5.35 10.13
CA GLY A 67 36.97 5.55 9.55
C GLY A 67 37.00 6.57 8.42
N THR A 68 38.20 6.76 7.90
CA THR A 68 38.52 7.69 6.81
C THR A 68 38.47 7.01 5.44
N ARG A 69 38.50 7.84 4.37
CA ARG A 69 38.57 7.36 2.98
C ARG A 69 39.78 6.43 2.74
N GLU A 70 40.93 6.80 3.29
CA GLU A 70 42.16 6.05 3.08
C GLU A 70 42.10 4.69 3.76
N GLU A 71 41.68 4.64 5.02
CA GLU A 71 41.48 3.39 5.78
C GLU A 71 40.50 2.44 5.12
N LEU A 72 39.37 2.97 4.59
CA LEU A 72 38.39 2.14 3.90
C LEU A 72 38.94 1.54 2.60
N LEU A 73 39.66 2.33 1.80
CA LEU A 73 40.24 1.85 0.54
C LEU A 73 41.36 0.84 0.78
N ASP A 74 42.21 1.07 1.78
CA ASP A 74 43.29 0.16 2.14
C ASP A 74 42.78 -1.16 2.74
N GLY A 75 41.77 -1.11 3.63
CA GLY A 75 41.13 -2.29 4.17
C GLY A 75 40.46 -3.15 3.08
N ILE A 76 39.83 -2.53 2.05
CA ILE A 76 39.27 -3.26 0.89
C ILE A 76 40.40 -3.88 0.04
N LYS A 77 41.50 -3.14 -0.24
CA LYS A 77 42.62 -3.65 -1.02
C LYS A 77 43.29 -4.84 -0.31
N ASN A 78 43.44 -4.77 1.01
CA ASN A 78 44.01 -5.83 1.85
C ASN A 78 43.05 -7.00 2.13
N LYS A 79 41.76 -6.90 1.66
CA LYS A 79 40.69 -7.87 1.95
C LYS A 79 40.37 -8.04 3.43
N GLU A 80 40.57 -7.01 4.22
CA GLU A 80 40.22 -6.97 5.65
C GLU A 80 38.71 -6.72 5.83
N PHE A 81 38.07 -6.02 4.86
CA PHE A 81 36.66 -5.75 4.91
C PHE A 81 35.90 -6.62 3.90
N PRO A 82 34.93 -7.44 4.37
CA PRO A 82 34.10 -8.25 3.50
C PRO A 82 33.15 -7.37 2.67
N MET A 83 32.90 -7.80 1.44
CA MET A 83 31.95 -7.15 0.52
C MET A 83 30.77 -8.08 0.30
N PRO A 84 29.53 -7.59 0.22
CA PRO A 84 29.10 -6.18 0.33
C PRO A 84 28.96 -5.70 1.78
N PHE A 85 28.97 -4.38 1.97
CA PHE A 85 28.72 -3.73 3.26
C PHE A 85 27.65 -2.62 3.13
N ILE A 86 27.06 -2.20 4.27
CA ILE A 86 26.14 -1.06 4.34
C ILE A 86 26.94 0.19 4.70
N ALA A 87 26.74 1.28 3.97
CA ALA A 87 27.31 2.59 4.25
C ALA A 87 26.22 3.61 4.60
N ARG A 88 26.53 4.48 5.57
CA ARG A 88 25.68 5.64 5.92
C ARG A 88 26.12 6.85 5.10
N ILE A 89 25.19 7.47 4.40
CA ILE A 89 25.42 8.63 3.54
C ILE A 89 24.43 9.77 3.89
N ILE A 90 24.75 10.98 3.43
CA ILE A 90 23.77 12.06 3.29
C ILE A 90 23.35 12.12 1.82
N ASN A 91 22.08 11.98 1.57
CA ASN A 91 21.53 12.01 0.21
C ASN A 91 21.45 13.47 -0.33
N GLU A 92 21.01 13.62 -1.58
CA GLU A 92 20.88 14.92 -2.26
C GLU A 92 19.88 15.88 -1.58
N ASP A 93 18.94 15.35 -0.80
CA ASP A 93 17.93 16.10 -0.03
C ASP A 93 18.39 16.43 1.40
N ALA A 94 19.66 16.19 1.73
CA ALA A 94 20.29 16.38 3.04
C ALA A 94 19.72 15.48 4.18
N PHE A 95 19.16 14.32 3.85
CA PHE A 95 18.73 13.32 4.82
C PHE A 95 19.76 12.20 4.96
N GLU A 96 19.85 11.68 6.18
CA GLU A 96 20.63 10.46 6.46
C GLU A 96 19.99 9.27 5.74
N HIS A 97 20.83 8.47 5.07
CA HIS A 97 20.38 7.37 4.25
C HIS A 97 21.38 6.20 4.29
N TYR A 98 20.86 4.96 4.19
CA TYR A 98 21.69 3.77 4.09
C TYR A 98 21.68 3.23 2.66
N ILE A 99 22.87 2.81 2.21
CA ILE A 99 23.05 2.16 0.90
C ILE A 99 23.94 0.92 1.05
N VAL A 100 23.78 -0.04 0.13
CA VAL A 100 24.67 -1.22 0.04
C VAL A 100 25.76 -0.94 -0.97
N VAL A 101 27.02 -1.15 -0.59
CA VAL A 101 28.17 -1.04 -1.46
C VAL A 101 28.62 -2.44 -1.87
N TYR A 102 28.50 -2.77 -3.15
CA TYR A 102 28.86 -4.08 -3.71
C TYR A 102 30.30 -4.12 -4.22
N GLU A 103 30.80 -3.01 -4.76
CA GLU A 103 32.16 -2.86 -5.25
C GLU A 103 32.61 -1.42 -4.95
N LEU A 104 33.82 -1.26 -4.49
CA LEU A 104 34.46 0.05 -4.29
C LEU A 104 35.93 -0.03 -4.68
N ASN A 105 36.36 0.95 -5.46
CA ASN A 105 37.76 1.16 -5.82
C ASN A 105 38.05 2.66 -6.00
N ASP A 106 39.29 3.03 -6.31
CA ASP A 106 39.71 4.43 -6.47
C ASP A 106 38.92 5.21 -7.55
N LYS A 107 38.28 4.51 -8.50
CA LYS A 107 37.61 5.15 -9.63
C LYS A 107 36.07 5.19 -9.50
N TYR A 108 35.47 4.17 -8.91
CA TYR A 108 34.02 4.06 -8.83
C TYR A 108 33.55 3.23 -7.62
N ALA A 109 32.32 3.50 -7.21
CA ALA A 109 31.54 2.67 -6.31
C ALA A 109 30.33 2.08 -7.06
N ARG A 110 30.03 0.79 -6.85
CA ARG A 110 28.81 0.15 -7.29
C ARG A 110 27.88 0.01 -6.11
N ILE A 111 26.79 0.76 -6.13
CA ILE A 111 25.89 0.90 -5.00
C ILE A 111 24.50 0.37 -5.30
N GLY A 112 23.89 -0.28 -4.30
CA GLY A 112 22.48 -0.60 -4.23
C GLY A 112 21.80 0.41 -3.32
N ASP A 113 21.22 1.44 -3.92
CA ASP A 113 20.50 2.49 -3.22
C ASP A 113 19.02 2.10 -3.14
N PRO A 114 18.45 1.87 -1.95
CA PRO A 114 17.05 1.44 -1.80
C PRO A 114 16.02 2.42 -2.38
N ASP A 115 16.37 3.70 -2.53
CA ASP A 115 15.47 4.68 -3.15
C ASP A 115 15.43 4.59 -4.68
N LYS A 116 16.50 4.08 -5.29
CA LYS A 116 16.60 3.90 -6.75
C LYS A 116 15.97 2.59 -7.21
N LEU A 117 15.81 2.43 -8.52
CA LEU A 117 15.19 1.22 -9.10
C LEU A 117 16.20 0.08 -9.35
N ASN A 118 17.48 0.40 -9.48
CA ASN A 118 18.53 -0.56 -9.84
C ASN A 118 19.84 -0.21 -9.16
N VAL A 119 20.73 -1.20 -9.09
CA VAL A 119 22.13 -0.98 -8.70
C VAL A 119 22.78 -0.03 -9.69
N THR A 120 23.41 1.02 -9.17
CA THR A 120 24.05 2.08 -9.98
C THR A 120 25.55 2.09 -9.76
N LYS A 121 26.27 2.60 -10.76
CA LYS A 121 27.71 2.83 -10.69
C LYS A 121 27.95 4.33 -10.64
N ILE A 122 28.57 4.82 -9.57
CA ILE A 122 28.89 6.24 -9.36
C ILE A 122 30.39 6.46 -9.24
N PRO A 123 30.91 7.67 -9.55
CA PRO A 123 32.32 8.00 -9.27
C PRO A 123 32.65 7.85 -7.77
N ALA A 124 33.85 7.36 -7.45
CA ALA A 124 34.28 7.18 -6.06
C ALA A 124 34.26 8.50 -5.28
N ASP A 125 34.67 9.59 -5.89
CA ASP A 125 34.69 10.91 -5.25
C ASP A 125 33.27 11.37 -4.85
N LEU A 126 32.25 11.08 -5.67
CA LEU A 126 30.85 11.38 -5.31
C LEU A 126 30.39 10.54 -4.13
N PHE A 127 30.73 9.25 -4.09
CA PHE A 127 30.44 8.40 -2.94
C PHE A 127 31.08 8.95 -1.65
N PHE A 128 32.38 9.26 -1.67
CA PHE A 128 33.07 9.78 -0.50
C PHE A 128 32.62 11.17 -0.06
N HIS A 129 32.11 11.99 -0.98
CA HIS A 129 31.50 13.28 -0.63
C HIS A 129 30.21 13.11 0.18
N GLN A 130 29.44 12.07 -0.10
CA GLN A 130 28.17 11.77 0.59
C GLN A 130 28.35 10.91 1.84
N TRP A 131 29.42 10.14 1.92
CA TRP A 131 29.68 9.18 2.98
C TRP A 131 30.01 9.87 4.31
N GLN A 132 29.45 9.34 5.43
CA GLN A 132 29.58 9.90 6.76
C GLN A 132 30.65 9.22 7.64
N GLY A 133 31.57 8.47 7.04
CA GLY A 133 32.63 7.74 7.76
C GLY A 133 32.20 6.38 8.31
N GLN A 134 30.91 6.06 8.33
CA GLN A 134 30.36 4.86 8.98
C GLN A 134 30.00 3.77 7.98
N ILE A 135 30.41 2.53 8.31
CA ILE A 135 30.04 1.32 7.58
C ILE A 135 29.62 0.21 8.54
N VAL A 136 28.79 -0.72 8.05
CA VAL A 136 28.50 -1.98 8.74
C VAL A 136 28.86 -3.13 7.80
N ILE A 137 29.78 -3.98 8.25
CA ILE A 137 30.26 -5.16 7.54
C ILE A 137 29.54 -6.42 8.04
N PHE A 138 29.38 -7.42 7.17
CA PHE A 138 28.61 -8.63 7.45
C PHE A 138 29.33 -9.86 6.93
N GLU A 139 29.37 -10.92 7.76
CA GLU A 139 29.88 -12.24 7.38
C GLU A 139 28.91 -13.34 7.83
N PRO A 140 28.59 -14.31 6.98
CA PRO A 140 27.72 -15.41 7.38
C PRO A 140 28.42 -16.33 8.37
N THR A 141 27.76 -16.62 9.50
CA THR A 141 28.19 -17.60 10.47
C THR A 141 27.72 -19.02 10.10
N LYS A 142 28.13 -20.04 10.87
CA LYS A 142 27.64 -21.41 10.66
C LYS A 142 26.13 -21.57 10.89
N GLU A 143 25.53 -20.64 11.61
CA GLU A 143 24.09 -20.63 11.93
C GLU A 143 23.24 -19.97 10.83
N PHE A 144 23.88 -19.28 9.88
CA PHE A 144 23.18 -18.64 8.76
C PHE A 144 22.55 -19.66 7.82
N CYS A 145 21.23 -19.66 7.72
CA CYS A 145 20.50 -20.57 6.85
C CYS A 145 19.98 -19.86 5.60
N SER A 146 20.45 -20.27 4.42
CA SER A 146 19.88 -19.81 3.16
C SER A 146 18.47 -20.41 2.96
N LYS A 147 17.44 -19.55 2.92
CA LYS A 147 16.04 -19.93 2.78
C LYS A 147 15.29 -18.91 1.93
N ASN A 148 14.33 -19.37 1.16
CA ASN A 148 13.45 -18.46 0.41
C ASN A 148 12.04 -18.54 0.98
N GLU A 149 11.67 -17.54 1.78
CA GLU A 149 10.32 -17.39 2.35
C GLU A 149 9.47 -16.37 1.56
N ARG A 150 10.03 -15.70 0.56
CA ARG A 150 9.23 -14.89 -0.38
C ARG A 150 8.39 -15.82 -1.25
N LYS A 151 7.24 -16.26 -0.73
CA LYS A 151 6.22 -16.95 -1.51
C LYS A 151 5.72 -16.00 -2.59
N GLY A 152 5.41 -16.54 -3.78
CA GLY A 152 4.87 -15.72 -4.87
C GLY A 152 3.68 -14.90 -4.39
N VAL A 153 3.89 -13.61 -4.19
CA VAL A 153 2.97 -12.64 -3.56
C VAL A 153 1.58 -12.69 -4.20
N MET A 154 1.53 -12.82 -5.53
CA MET A 154 0.29 -12.86 -6.29
C MET A 154 -0.51 -14.15 -6.12
N LYS A 155 0.11 -15.27 -5.69
CA LYS A 155 -0.59 -16.57 -5.56
C LYS A 155 -1.78 -16.52 -4.59
N LYS A 156 -1.65 -15.76 -3.49
CA LYS A 156 -2.71 -15.53 -2.50
C LYS A 156 -3.92 -14.84 -3.16
N TYR A 157 -3.68 -13.85 -4.01
CA TYR A 157 -4.73 -13.05 -4.66
C TYR A 157 -5.39 -13.78 -5.84
N TYR A 158 -4.64 -14.58 -6.61
CA TYR A 158 -5.24 -15.42 -7.64
C TYR A 158 -6.27 -16.42 -7.09
N SER A 159 -6.10 -16.87 -5.86
CA SER A 159 -7.08 -17.73 -5.21
C SER A 159 -8.48 -17.09 -5.10
N LEU A 160 -8.56 -15.75 -5.00
CA LEU A 160 -9.82 -15.00 -4.93
C LEU A 160 -10.60 -15.08 -6.24
N VAL A 161 -9.91 -15.05 -7.41
CA VAL A 161 -10.54 -15.26 -8.72
C VAL A 161 -11.10 -16.65 -8.85
N PHE A 162 -10.32 -17.66 -8.45
CA PHE A 162 -10.76 -19.06 -8.54
C PHE A 162 -11.91 -19.41 -7.59
N LYS A 163 -12.16 -18.63 -6.53
CA LYS A 163 -13.39 -18.74 -5.74
C LYS A 163 -14.65 -18.44 -6.55
N GLN A 164 -14.53 -17.61 -7.62
CA GLN A 164 -15.63 -17.20 -8.49
C GLN A 164 -15.70 -17.99 -9.81
N LYS A 165 -15.32 -19.28 -9.77
CA LYS A 165 -15.22 -20.15 -10.96
C LYS A 165 -16.46 -20.19 -11.86
N LYS A 166 -17.67 -19.98 -11.32
CA LYS A 166 -18.90 -19.90 -12.11
C LYS A 166 -18.95 -18.66 -13.01
N VAL A 167 -18.62 -17.49 -12.47
CA VAL A 167 -18.59 -16.22 -13.23
C VAL A 167 -17.43 -16.26 -14.23
N LEU A 168 -16.27 -16.74 -13.80
CA LEU A 168 -15.09 -16.91 -14.65
C LEU A 168 -15.39 -17.80 -15.85
N ALA A 169 -16.02 -18.96 -15.62
CA ALA A 169 -16.42 -19.90 -16.69
C ALA A 169 -17.45 -19.28 -17.64
N ALA A 170 -18.41 -18.52 -17.13
CA ALA A 170 -19.41 -17.83 -17.97
C ALA A 170 -18.79 -16.74 -18.83
N VAL A 171 -17.88 -15.91 -18.26
CA VAL A 171 -17.14 -14.88 -19.03
C VAL A 171 -16.25 -15.55 -20.08
N PHE A 172 -15.60 -16.64 -19.74
CA PHE A 172 -14.80 -17.42 -20.69
C PHE A 172 -15.64 -17.98 -21.85
N LEU A 173 -16.78 -18.60 -21.55
CA LEU A 173 -17.70 -19.12 -22.57
C LEU A 173 -18.24 -18.00 -23.49
N LEU A 174 -18.69 -16.87 -22.90
CA LEU A 174 -19.12 -15.70 -23.65
C LEU A 174 -18.03 -15.19 -24.59
N SER A 175 -16.81 -15.13 -24.11
CA SER A 175 -15.67 -14.67 -24.93
C SER A 175 -15.38 -15.63 -26.08
N LEU A 176 -15.45 -16.94 -25.86
CA LEU A 176 -15.31 -17.92 -26.93
C LEU A 176 -16.42 -17.77 -27.99
N ILE A 177 -17.67 -17.56 -27.56
CA ILE A 177 -18.77 -17.34 -28.47
C ILE A 177 -18.58 -16.03 -29.28
N ILE A 178 -18.22 -14.94 -28.61
CA ILE A 178 -17.95 -13.63 -29.27
C ILE A 178 -16.85 -13.80 -30.33
N SER A 179 -15.79 -14.52 -29.99
CA SER A 179 -14.68 -14.77 -30.88
C SER A 179 -15.05 -15.69 -32.04
N GLY A 180 -15.79 -16.74 -31.74
CA GLY A 180 -16.33 -17.66 -32.76
C GLY A 180 -17.22 -16.94 -33.78
N ILE A 181 -18.10 -16.06 -33.32
CA ILE A 181 -18.95 -15.22 -34.20
C ILE A 181 -18.07 -14.30 -35.07
N GLY A 182 -17.01 -13.68 -34.50
CA GLY A 182 -16.11 -12.82 -35.25
C GLY A 182 -15.34 -13.56 -36.35
N ILE A 183 -14.84 -14.74 -36.05
CA ILE A 183 -14.16 -15.61 -37.01
C ILE A 183 -15.12 -16.09 -38.09
N ALA A 184 -16.31 -16.55 -37.69
CA ALA A 184 -17.35 -17.02 -38.63
C ALA A 184 -17.79 -15.89 -39.58
N SER A 185 -18.01 -14.66 -39.07
CA SER A 185 -18.33 -13.52 -39.92
C SER A 185 -17.24 -13.20 -40.93
N SER A 186 -15.97 -13.34 -40.57
CA SER A 186 -14.83 -13.13 -41.50
C SER A 186 -14.81 -14.18 -42.61
N MET A 187 -15.14 -15.44 -42.30
CA MET A 187 -15.22 -16.52 -43.30
C MET A 187 -16.42 -16.36 -44.25
N VAL A 188 -17.53 -15.81 -43.74
CA VAL A 188 -18.69 -15.46 -44.60
C VAL A 188 -18.34 -14.37 -45.61
N PHE A 189 -17.52 -13.40 -45.23
CA PHE A 189 -16.97 -12.39 -46.15
C PHE A 189 -16.14 -13.00 -47.28
N GLU A 190 -15.34 -14.04 -46.99
CA GLU A 190 -14.58 -14.79 -48.01
C GLU A 190 -15.52 -15.31 -49.11
N TYR A 191 -16.61 -15.99 -48.68
CA TYR A 191 -17.56 -16.56 -49.57
C TYR A 191 -18.26 -15.49 -50.44
N ILE A 192 -18.72 -14.37 -49.84
CA ILE A 192 -19.40 -13.29 -50.58
C ILE A 192 -18.49 -12.68 -51.63
N ILE A 193 -17.23 -12.45 -51.33
CA ILE A 193 -16.27 -11.83 -52.22
C ILE A 193 -15.90 -12.77 -53.39
N ASP A 194 -15.64 -14.03 -53.09
CA ASP A 194 -15.29 -15.00 -54.13
C ASP A 194 -16.46 -15.29 -55.07
N ASP A 195 -17.70 -15.33 -54.55
CA ASP A 195 -18.91 -15.48 -55.36
C ASP A 195 -19.17 -14.24 -56.23
N ALA A 196 -19.02 -13.03 -55.69
CA ALA A 196 -19.17 -11.78 -56.43
C ALA A 196 -18.10 -11.66 -57.57
N VAL A 197 -16.86 -12.10 -57.32
CA VAL A 197 -15.81 -12.10 -58.32
C VAL A 197 -16.09 -13.13 -59.44
N SER A 198 -16.65 -14.29 -59.10
CA SER A 198 -17.03 -15.33 -60.06
C SER A 198 -18.17 -14.88 -60.96
N LEU A 199 -19.18 -14.19 -60.41
CA LEU A 199 -20.29 -13.58 -61.16
C LEU A 199 -19.81 -12.48 -62.08
N GLY A 200 -18.90 -11.60 -61.64
CA GLY A 200 -18.31 -10.54 -62.44
C GLY A 200 -17.48 -11.07 -63.64
N SER A 201 -16.84 -12.20 -63.49
CA SER A 201 -16.06 -12.84 -64.57
C SER A 201 -17.00 -13.53 -65.60
N SER A 202 -18.18 -13.99 -65.21
CA SER A 202 -19.16 -14.58 -66.12
C SER A 202 -19.89 -13.54 -66.96
N VAL A 203 -20.15 -12.33 -66.41
CA VAL A 203 -20.82 -11.22 -67.14
C VAL A 203 -19.89 -10.64 -68.24
N SER A 204 -18.60 -10.69 -68.15
CA SER A 204 -17.66 -10.21 -69.17
C SER A 204 -17.54 -11.15 -70.37
N VAL A 205 -18.06 -12.34 -70.34
CA VAL A 205 -17.99 -13.34 -71.42
C VAL A 205 -19.20 -13.29 -72.34
N ASP A 206 -20.35 -12.75 -71.85
CA ASP A 206 -21.60 -12.68 -72.64
C ASP A 206 -21.62 -11.52 -73.67
N ASP A 207 -20.61 -10.63 -73.72
CA ASP A 207 -20.51 -9.52 -74.68
C ASP A 207 -19.68 -9.84 -75.94
N CYS A 208 -19.19 -11.07 -76.05
CA CYS A 208 -18.51 -11.54 -77.28
C CYS A 208 -19.47 -12.31 -78.17
N THR A 209 -20.17 -11.60 -79.04
CA THR A 209 -20.87 -12.17 -80.18
C THR A 209 -19.88 -12.48 -81.31
N ASP A 210 -19.14 -13.61 -81.20
CA ASP A 210 -18.43 -14.21 -82.34
C ASP A 210 -18.51 -15.73 -82.29
N GLU A 211 -19.14 -16.29 -83.35
CA GLU A 211 -19.47 -17.71 -83.60
C GLU A 211 -18.20 -18.58 -83.86
N ASN A 212 -17.23 -18.61 -82.98
CA ASN A 212 -16.13 -19.63 -83.04
C ASN A 212 -15.35 -19.72 -81.73
N CYS A 213 -16.01 -20.03 -80.61
CA CYS A 213 -15.34 -20.48 -79.41
C CYS A 213 -15.62 -21.94 -79.13
N THR A 214 -14.69 -22.79 -79.48
CA THR A 214 -14.68 -24.20 -79.12
C THR A 214 -14.70 -24.38 -77.61
N GLU A 215 -15.58 -25.26 -77.19
CA GLU A 215 -15.81 -25.83 -75.88
C GLU A 215 -14.53 -25.88 -75.00
N TYR A 216 -14.33 -24.91 -74.08
CA TYR A 216 -13.36 -25.01 -73.02
C TYR A 216 -14.00 -25.70 -71.82
N ASP A 217 -13.51 -26.91 -71.56
CA ASP A 217 -13.84 -27.79 -70.45
C ASP A 217 -13.92 -27.02 -69.12
N HIS A 218 -15.13 -26.88 -68.60
CA HIS A 218 -15.35 -26.55 -67.19
C HIS A 218 -14.88 -27.67 -66.28
N LYS A 219 -13.55 -27.77 -66.11
CA LYS A 219 -13.02 -28.55 -64.98
C LYS A 219 -13.33 -27.78 -63.71
N HIS A 220 -14.35 -28.20 -63.02
CA HIS A 220 -14.60 -27.88 -61.62
C HIS A 220 -13.27 -28.05 -60.86
N PHE A 221 -12.73 -26.98 -60.35
CA PHE A 221 -11.70 -26.99 -59.35
C PHE A 221 -12.36 -27.40 -58.02
N GLU A 222 -12.60 -28.70 -57.81
CA GLU A 222 -12.84 -29.27 -56.51
C GLU A 222 -11.52 -29.25 -55.75
N SER A 223 -11.28 -28.20 -54.98
CA SER A 223 -10.21 -28.20 -54.01
C SER A 223 -10.59 -29.14 -52.88
N GLU A 224 -9.91 -30.29 -52.80
CA GLU A 224 -10.03 -31.29 -51.75
C GLU A 224 -9.79 -30.76 -50.30
N ASN A 225 -9.58 -29.47 -50.16
CA ASN A 225 -9.33 -28.81 -48.88
C ASN A 225 -10.45 -27.82 -48.44
N SER A 226 -11.72 -28.11 -48.77
CA SER A 226 -12.81 -27.33 -48.21
C SER A 226 -12.90 -27.57 -46.71
N SER A 227 -12.69 -26.48 -45.93
CA SER A 227 -12.89 -26.41 -44.48
C SER A 227 -14.22 -27.07 -44.07
N PHE A 228 -14.29 -27.68 -42.88
CA PHE A 228 -15.51 -28.26 -42.30
C PHE A 228 -16.71 -27.29 -42.41
N ILE A 229 -16.47 -25.97 -42.28
CA ILE A 229 -17.44 -24.89 -42.43
C ILE A 229 -17.84 -24.74 -43.91
N GLY A 230 -16.93 -24.87 -44.86
CA GLY A 230 -17.23 -24.85 -46.30
C GLY A 230 -18.10 -26.01 -46.71
N LYS A 231 -17.91 -27.22 -46.15
CA LYS A 231 -18.79 -28.38 -46.38
C LYS A 231 -20.19 -28.19 -45.78
N LEU A 232 -20.31 -27.49 -44.64
CA LEU A 232 -21.58 -27.17 -44.02
C LEU A 232 -22.35 -26.12 -44.84
N MET A 233 -21.67 -25.18 -45.47
CA MET A 233 -22.26 -24.14 -46.37
C MET A 233 -22.61 -24.69 -47.75
N ILE A 234 -21.84 -25.61 -48.31
CA ILE A 234 -22.18 -26.24 -49.64
C ILE A 234 -23.48 -27.02 -49.57
N ASN A 235 -23.87 -27.61 -48.44
CA ASN A 235 -25.18 -28.24 -48.27
C ASN A 235 -26.34 -27.25 -48.14
N SER A 236 -26.09 -25.94 -48.00
CA SER A 236 -27.08 -24.86 -47.89
C SER A 236 -27.18 -24.00 -49.15
N LYS A 237 -26.62 -24.48 -50.30
CA LYS A 237 -26.66 -23.72 -51.58
C LYS A 237 -28.04 -23.17 -51.99
N ALA A 238 -29.13 -23.77 -51.56
CA ALA A 238 -30.50 -23.31 -51.82
C ALA A 238 -30.92 -22.08 -50.95
N ALA A 239 -30.18 -21.70 -49.90
CA ALA A 239 -30.54 -20.64 -48.98
C ALA A 239 -29.77 -19.31 -49.27
N PHE A 240 -28.76 -19.32 -50.10
CA PHE A 240 -27.86 -18.17 -50.35
C PHE A 240 -28.04 -17.50 -51.74
N ASP A 241 -29.10 -17.78 -52.46
CA ASP A 241 -29.37 -17.14 -53.77
C ASP A 241 -29.66 -15.64 -53.69
N ASN A 242 -29.66 -15.03 -52.49
CA ASN A 242 -29.84 -13.59 -52.28
C ASN A 242 -28.72 -13.00 -51.39
N ILE A 243 -27.82 -12.21 -51.95
CA ILE A 243 -26.75 -11.46 -51.26
C ILE A 243 -27.36 -10.65 -50.09
N ASP A 244 -28.56 -10.10 -50.25
CA ASP A 244 -29.27 -9.35 -49.21
C ASP A 244 -29.51 -10.20 -47.95
N THR A 245 -29.83 -11.47 -48.08
CA THR A 245 -30.07 -12.39 -46.95
C THR A 245 -28.77 -12.67 -46.20
N VAL A 246 -27.65 -12.83 -46.90
CA VAL A 246 -26.35 -13.04 -46.28
C VAL A 246 -25.88 -11.78 -45.53
N CYS A 247 -26.01 -10.61 -46.14
CA CYS A 247 -25.73 -9.35 -45.51
C CYS A 247 -26.55 -9.10 -44.23
N LEU A 248 -27.86 -9.45 -44.27
CA LEU A 248 -28.75 -9.35 -43.11
C LEU A 248 -28.32 -10.30 -42.00
N CYS A 249 -27.90 -11.54 -42.32
CA CYS A 249 -27.38 -12.51 -41.36
C CYS A 249 -26.07 -12.00 -40.70
N VAL A 250 -25.16 -11.43 -41.47
CA VAL A 250 -23.92 -10.83 -40.92
C VAL A 250 -24.21 -9.65 -39.99
N LEU A 251 -25.19 -8.77 -40.40
CA LEU A 251 -25.65 -7.67 -39.57
C LEU A 251 -26.20 -8.22 -38.21
N ALA A 252 -27.07 -9.22 -38.29
CA ALA A 252 -27.61 -9.86 -37.10
C ALA A 252 -26.53 -10.47 -36.21
N MET A 253 -25.50 -11.11 -36.78
CA MET A 253 -24.32 -11.64 -36.03
C MET A 253 -23.57 -10.53 -35.30
N PHE A 254 -23.36 -9.35 -35.94
CA PHE A 254 -22.71 -8.22 -35.28
C PHE A 254 -23.56 -7.63 -34.16
N LEU A 255 -24.89 -7.54 -34.32
CA LEU A 255 -25.77 -7.10 -33.24
C LEU A 255 -25.78 -8.06 -32.07
N VAL A 256 -25.82 -9.37 -32.31
CA VAL A 256 -25.70 -10.38 -31.26
C VAL A 256 -24.32 -10.26 -30.56
N GLN A 257 -23.23 -10.13 -31.34
CA GLN A 257 -21.90 -9.94 -30.79
C GLN A 257 -21.80 -8.69 -29.89
N ALA A 258 -22.44 -7.57 -30.29
CA ALA A 258 -22.48 -6.36 -29.49
C ALA A 258 -23.19 -6.58 -28.14
N VAL A 259 -24.34 -7.25 -28.13
CA VAL A 259 -25.07 -7.60 -26.91
C VAL A 259 -24.22 -8.50 -26.00
N LEU A 260 -23.59 -9.53 -26.57
CA LEU A 260 -22.72 -10.44 -25.81
C LEU A 260 -21.49 -9.72 -25.22
N LYS A 261 -20.89 -8.75 -25.94
CA LYS A 261 -19.81 -7.89 -25.41
C LYS A 261 -20.27 -7.09 -24.20
N VAL A 262 -21.48 -6.51 -24.24
CA VAL A 262 -22.05 -5.78 -23.09
C VAL A 262 -22.28 -6.72 -21.92
N MET A 263 -22.89 -7.90 -22.14
CA MET A 263 -23.09 -8.90 -21.10
C MET A 263 -21.76 -9.35 -20.46
N ARG A 264 -20.74 -9.60 -21.28
CA ARG A 264 -19.40 -9.94 -20.79
C ARG A 264 -18.81 -8.82 -19.93
N GLY A 265 -18.91 -7.56 -20.38
CA GLY A 265 -18.45 -6.40 -19.61
C GLY A 265 -19.14 -6.27 -18.27
N TYR A 266 -20.45 -6.48 -18.21
CA TYR A 266 -21.23 -6.48 -16.97
C TYR A 266 -20.78 -7.59 -16.00
N MET A 267 -20.59 -8.82 -16.50
CA MET A 267 -20.11 -9.93 -15.68
C MET A 267 -18.70 -9.69 -15.14
N LEU A 268 -17.82 -9.07 -15.93
CA LEU A 268 -16.50 -8.64 -15.49
C LEU A 268 -16.56 -7.61 -14.36
N ALA A 269 -17.44 -6.64 -14.46
CA ALA A 269 -17.68 -5.63 -13.42
C ALA A 269 -18.15 -6.28 -12.10
N ILE A 270 -19.08 -7.24 -12.18
CA ILE A 270 -19.54 -8.01 -11.01
C ILE A 270 -18.36 -8.81 -10.40
N MET A 271 -17.55 -9.46 -11.23
CA MET A 271 -16.38 -10.21 -10.75
C MET A 271 -15.39 -9.30 -10.04
N SER A 272 -15.08 -8.13 -10.62
CA SER A 272 -14.20 -7.13 -10.02
C SER A 272 -14.73 -6.64 -8.68
N LYS A 273 -16.03 -6.30 -8.59
CA LYS A 273 -16.71 -5.93 -7.33
C LYS A 273 -16.54 -7.02 -6.26
N ASN A 274 -16.79 -8.28 -6.62
CA ASN A 274 -16.73 -9.42 -5.69
C ASN A 274 -15.29 -9.75 -5.22
N ILE A 275 -14.27 -9.22 -5.90
CA ILE A 275 -12.86 -9.33 -5.47
C ILE A 275 -12.49 -8.12 -4.60
N GLU A 276 -12.87 -6.91 -5.02
CA GLU A 276 -12.47 -5.67 -4.36
C GLU A 276 -13.04 -5.53 -2.96
N ILE A 277 -14.35 -5.74 -2.78
CA ILE A 277 -15.01 -5.55 -1.49
C ILE A 277 -14.37 -6.43 -0.39
N PRO A 278 -14.24 -7.77 -0.55
CA PRO A 278 -13.63 -8.58 0.47
C PRO A 278 -12.15 -8.25 0.71
N LEU A 279 -11.42 -7.85 -0.34
CA LEU A 279 -10.00 -7.50 -0.21
C LEU A 279 -9.81 -6.20 0.56
N SER A 280 -10.58 -5.16 0.23
CA SER A 280 -10.49 -3.86 0.89
C SER A 280 -10.98 -3.92 2.34
N LEU A 281 -12.07 -4.65 2.61
CA LEU A 281 -12.57 -4.84 3.96
C LEU A 281 -11.60 -5.68 4.80
N ALA A 282 -11.06 -6.79 4.26
CA ALA A 282 -10.07 -7.59 4.97
C ALA A 282 -8.80 -6.80 5.32
N TYR A 283 -8.38 -5.85 4.47
CA TYR A 283 -7.30 -4.95 4.80
C TYR A 283 -7.67 -4.00 5.94
N TYR A 284 -8.87 -3.40 5.90
CA TYR A 284 -9.33 -2.47 6.91
C TYR A 284 -9.54 -3.16 8.26
N ASP A 285 -10.22 -4.32 8.26
CA ASP A 285 -10.47 -5.11 9.46
C ASP A 285 -9.15 -5.49 10.14
N HIS A 286 -8.20 -6.01 9.36
CA HIS A 286 -6.87 -6.34 9.88
C HIS A 286 -6.12 -5.10 10.39
N LEU A 287 -6.19 -3.98 9.65
CA LEU A 287 -5.53 -2.72 10.05
C LEU A 287 -6.00 -2.23 11.43
N VAL A 288 -7.30 -2.30 11.71
CA VAL A 288 -7.88 -1.84 12.99
C VAL A 288 -7.49 -2.77 14.16
N GLU A 289 -7.20 -4.04 13.88
CA GLU A 289 -6.77 -5.03 14.87
C GLU A 289 -5.25 -4.99 15.17
N LEU A 290 -4.47 -4.18 14.42
CA LEU A 290 -3.03 -4.08 14.64
C LEU A 290 -2.69 -3.30 15.92
N PRO A 291 -1.58 -3.65 16.59
CA PRO A 291 -1.14 -2.99 17.81
C PRO A 291 -0.80 -1.52 17.60
N VAL A 292 -1.03 -0.70 18.62
CA VAL A 292 -0.76 0.76 18.59
C VAL A 292 0.70 1.07 18.18
N ARG A 293 1.64 0.21 18.56
CA ARG A 293 3.07 0.32 18.17
C ARG A 293 3.26 0.40 16.65
N PHE A 294 2.41 -0.28 15.87
CA PHE A 294 2.46 -0.27 14.42
C PHE A 294 2.17 1.13 13.85
N PHE A 295 1.11 1.79 14.35
CA PHE A 295 0.73 3.14 13.93
C PHE A 295 1.75 4.21 14.33
N GLY A 296 2.44 4.00 15.46
CA GLY A 296 3.52 4.89 15.91
C GLY A 296 4.70 4.98 14.94
N THR A 297 4.88 4.02 14.04
CA THR A 297 6.01 3.95 13.11
C THR A 297 5.66 4.31 11.66
N ARG A 298 4.38 4.50 11.33
CA ARG A 298 3.90 4.71 9.94
C ARG A 298 3.08 5.99 9.81
N LYS A 299 3.16 6.62 8.64
CA LYS A 299 2.35 7.79 8.31
C LYS A 299 0.93 7.36 7.93
N THR A 300 -0.11 8.03 8.43
CA THR A 300 -1.52 7.75 8.10
C THR A 300 -1.76 7.78 6.58
N GLY A 301 -1.17 8.75 5.86
CA GLY A 301 -1.31 8.84 4.40
C GLY A 301 -0.73 7.63 3.66
N GLU A 302 0.30 6.98 4.20
CA GLU A 302 0.85 5.74 3.64
C GLU A 302 -0.14 4.59 3.79
N LEU A 303 -0.73 4.40 4.97
CA LEU A 303 -1.72 3.36 5.23
C LEU A 303 -2.96 3.53 4.36
N MET A 304 -3.43 4.78 4.17
CA MET A 304 -4.51 5.09 3.22
C MET A 304 -4.13 4.78 1.78
N SER A 305 -2.91 5.13 1.35
CA SER A 305 -2.42 4.79 0.01
C SER A 305 -2.43 3.28 -0.25
N ARG A 306 -2.08 2.48 0.76
CA ARG A 306 -2.13 1.01 0.67
C ARG A 306 -3.55 0.47 0.58
N PHE A 307 -4.52 1.10 1.26
CA PHE A 307 -5.94 0.77 1.09
C PHE A 307 -6.36 0.93 -0.38
N PHE A 308 -5.97 2.02 -1.04
CA PHE A 308 -6.25 2.23 -2.46
C PHE A 308 -5.42 1.35 -3.41
N ASP A 309 -4.29 0.79 -2.96
CA ASP A 309 -3.52 -0.19 -3.74
C ASP A 309 -4.28 -1.51 -3.95
N THR A 310 -5.34 -1.80 -3.15
CA THR A 310 -6.24 -2.95 -3.35
C THR A 310 -6.87 -2.95 -4.74
N SER A 311 -7.23 -1.77 -5.28
CA SER A 311 -7.79 -1.63 -6.62
C SER A 311 -6.80 -2.04 -7.71
N LYS A 312 -5.51 -1.71 -7.55
CA LYS A 312 -4.46 -2.09 -8.51
C LYS A 312 -4.24 -3.61 -8.54
N VAL A 313 -4.29 -4.25 -7.37
CA VAL A 313 -4.21 -5.72 -7.26
C VAL A 313 -5.44 -6.35 -7.90
N ARG A 314 -6.66 -5.86 -7.63
CA ARG A 314 -7.91 -6.32 -8.25
C ARG A 314 -7.82 -6.23 -9.77
N ASP A 315 -7.45 -5.06 -10.31
CA ASP A 315 -7.40 -4.81 -11.75
C ASP A 315 -6.45 -5.78 -12.44
N ALA A 316 -5.27 -5.98 -11.89
CA ALA A 316 -4.33 -6.94 -12.43
C ALA A 316 -4.82 -8.38 -12.32
N VAL A 317 -5.38 -8.78 -11.18
CA VAL A 317 -5.81 -10.17 -10.96
C VAL A 317 -7.06 -10.49 -11.79
N SER A 318 -8.04 -9.56 -11.89
CA SER A 318 -9.27 -9.79 -12.66
C SER A 318 -9.04 -9.69 -14.16
N SER A 319 -8.38 -8.63 -14.64
CA SER A 319 -8.13 -8.42 -16.07
C SER A 319 -7.08 -9.38 -16.60
N SER A 320 -5.92 -9.53 -15.91
CA SER A 320 -4.82 -10.35 -16.43
C SER A 320 -5.16 -11.82 -16.54
N THR A 321 -5.90 -12.39 -15.58
CA THR A 321 -6.30 -13.80 -15.63
C THR A 321 -7.12 -14.10 -16.89
N LEU A 322 -8.07 -13.22 -17.20
CA LEU A 322 -8.92 -13.37 -18.38
C LEU A 322 -8.17 -13.09 -19.66
N THR A 323 -7.41 -12.01 -19.72
CA THR A 323 -6.60 -11.65 -20.89
C THR A 323 -5.61 -12.77 -21.22
N ILE A 324 -4.86 -13.27 -20.24
CA ILE A 324 -3.93 -14.38 -20.47
C ILE A 324 -4.66 -15.63 -20.99
N MET A 325 -5.76 -16.01 -20.35
CA MET A 325 -6.51 -17.21 -20.77
C MET A 325 -7.12 -17.06 -22.15
N LEU A 326 -7.82 -15.95 -22.41
CA LEU A 326 -8.57 -15.75 -23.64
C LEU A 326 -7.68 -15.40 -24.81
N ASP A 327 -6.77 -14.43 -24.61
CA ASP A 327 -5.93 -13.92 -25.69
C ASP A 327 -4.90 -14.98 -26.13
N THR A 328 -4.37 -15.79 -25.19
CA THR A 328 -3.51 -16.91 -25.56
C THR A 328 -4.25 -17.95 -26.40
N LEU A 329 -5.48 -18.34 -26.00
CA LEU A 329 -6.28 -19.29 -26.77
C LEU A 329 -6.68 -18.72 -28.13
N MET A 330 -7.09 -17.46 -28.17
CA MET A 330 -7.45 -16.76 -29.40
C MET A 330 -6.28 -16.70 -30.38
N ALA A 331 -5.11 -16.26 -29.91
CA ALA A 331 -3.91 -16.20 -30.74
C ALA A 331 -3.54 -17.58 -31.29
N LEU A 332 -3.57 -18.62 -30.46
CA LEU A 332 -3.28 -19.99 -30.90
C LEU A 332 -4.30 -20.51 -31.92
N PHE A 333 -5.61 -20.33 -31.64
CA PHE A 333 -6.66 -20.79 -32.53
C PHE A 333 -6.61 -20.07 -33.89
N THR A 334 -6.48 -18.73 -33.87
CA THR A 334 -6.36 -17.94 -35.08
C THR A 334 -5.07 -18.24 -35.85
N ALA A 335 -3.94 -18.50 -35.15
CA ALA A 335 -2.68 -18.90 -35.78
C ALA A 335 -2.83 -20.20 -36.59
N VAL A 336 -3.55 -21.20 -36.05
CA VAL A 336 -3.82 -22.47 -36.75
C VAL A 336 -4.66 -22.23 -38.02
N ILE A 337 -5.68 -21.37 -37.94
CA ILE A 337 -6.52 -21.06 -39.11
C ILE A 337 -5.70 -20.31 -40.17
N LEU A 338 -4.99 -19.24 -39.80
CA LEU A 338 -4.17 -18.46 -40.72
C LEU A 338 -3.07 -19.32 -41.40
N CYS A 339 -2.47 -20.24 -40.65
CA CYS A 339 -1.46 -21.16 -41.19
C CYS A 339 -2.06 -22.12 -42.21
N LYS A 340 -3.32 -22.62 -41.98
CA LYS A 340 -4.05 -23.47 -42.96
C LYS A 340 -4.50 -22.71 -44.19
N MET A 341 -4.89 -21.43 -44.05
CA MET A 341 -5.30 -20.59 -45.18
C MET A 341 -4.14 -20.32 -46.11
N SER A 342 -3.00 -19.84 -45.58
CA SER A 342 -1.76 -19.60 -46.37
C SER A 342 -0.55 -19.54 -45.44
N TRP A 343 0.27 -20.59 -45.45
CA TRP A 343 1.51 -20.61 -44.63
C TRP A 343 2.50 -19.53 -45.02
N LYS A 344 2.50 -19.08 -46.31
CA LYS A 344 3.38 -18.01 -46.81
C LYS A 344 3.01 -16.66 -46.21
N LEU A 345 1.71 -16.33 -46.17
CA LEU A 345 1.22 -15.10 -45.56
C LEU A 345 1.36 -15.14 -44.00
N PHE A 346 1.21 -16.32 -43.41
CA PHE A 346 1.40 -16.51 -41.99
C PHE A 346 2.81 -16.25 -41.49
N ILE A 347 3.86 -16.58 -42.30
CA ILE A 347 5.25 -16.22 -42.02
C ILE A 347 5.40 -14.70 -41.91
N ILE A 348 4.79 -13.92 -42.80
CA ILE A 348 4.82 -12.45 -42.76
C ILE A 348 4.18 -11.95 -41.48
N ALA A 349 3.04 -12.53 -41.06
CA ALA A 349 2.38 -12.19 -39.81
C ALA A 349 3.27 -12.48 -38.58
N ILE A 350 3.98 -13.60 -38.56
CA ILE A 350 4.94 -13.94 -37.48
C ILE A 350 6.10 -12.96 -37.43
N ILE A 351 6.69 -12.62 -38.59
CA ILE A 351 7.80 -11.64 -38.65
C ILE A 351 7.34 -10.27 -38.11
N THR A 352 6.13 -9.83 -38.49
CA THR A 352 5.54 -8.58 -38.01
C THR A 352 5.34 -8.63 -36.50
N MET A 353 4.84 -9.75 -35.95
CA MET A 353 4.66 -9.97 -34.51
C MET A 353 6.01 -9.93 -33.76
N ILE A 354 7.06 -10.57 -34.28
CA ILE A 354 8.40 -10.55 -33.67
C ILE A 354 8.96 -9.12 -33.66
N ALA A 355 8.82 -8.38 -34.76
CA ALA A 355 9.25 -6.98 -34.81
C ALA A 355 8.51 -6.11 -33.81
N TYR A 356 7.21 -6.32 -33.65
CA TYR A 356 6.40 -5.68 -32.64
C TYR A 356 6.89 -5.99 -31.22
N ALA A 357 7.09 -7.27 -30.89
CA ALA A 357 7.59 -7.69 -29.59
C ALA A 357 8.96 -7.08 -29.26
N LEU A 358 9.86 -6.99 -30.23
CA LEU A 358 11.16 -6.34 -30.05
C LEU A 358 11.03 -4.86 -29.67
N ILE A 359 10.15 -4.10 -30.34
CA ILE A 359 9.90 -2.69 -30.00
C ILE A 359 9.46 -2.58 -28.54
N VAL A 360 8.46 -3.38 -28.13
CA VAL A 360 7.93 -3.33 -26.75
C VAL A 360 9.01 -3.68 -25.73
N ILE A 361 9.84 -4.69 -26.00
CA ILE A 361 10.96 -5.06 -25.11
C ILE A 361 11.98 -3.92 -25.00
N CYS A 362 12.32 -3.25 -26.10
CA CYS A 362 13.25 -2.10 -26.10
C CYS A 362 12.71 -0.92 -25.26
N PHE A 363 11.42 -0.64 -25.35
CA PHE A 363 10.79 0.48 -24.62
C PHE A 363 10.45 0.17 -23.16
N ARG A 364 10.53 -1.08 -22.74
CA ARG A 364 10.20 -1.51 -21.36
C ARG A 364 10.98 -0.73 -20.29
N SER A 365 12.30 -0.58 -20.48
CA SER A 365 13.17 0.08 -19.48
C SER A 365 12.94 1.59 -19.42
N PRO A 366 12.91 2.35 -20.53
CA PRO A 366 12.57 3.77 -20.55
C PRO A 366 11.21 4.07 -19.90
N ILE A 367 10.18 3.30 -20.22
CA ILE A 367 8.82 3.46 -19.67
C ILE A 367 8.83 3.24 -18.15
N LYS A 368 9.51 2.19 -17.68
CA LYS A 368 9.62 1.91 -16.24
C LYS A 368 10.26 3.08 -15.48
N ILE A 369 11.34 3.65 -16.01
CA ILE A 369 12.07 4.77 -15.39
C ILE A 369 11.17 6.02 -15.33
N VAL A 370 10.51 6.35 -16.46
CA VAL A 370 9.66 7.54 -16.52
C VAL A 370 8.44 7.41 -15.60
N ASN A 371 7.78 6.26 -15.59
CA ASN A 371 6.64 6.01 -14.70
C ASN A 371 7.04 6.14 -13.22
N HIS A 372 8.22 5.65 -12.85
CA HIS A 372 8.73 5.84 -11.50
C HIS A 372 8.92 7.32 -11.16
N ASN A 373 9.55 8.10 -12.07
CA ASN A 373 9.77 9.53 -11.87
C ASN A 373 8.45 10.31 -11.79
N ILE A 374 7.43 9.94 -12.58
CA ILE A 374 6.07 10.50 -12.51
C ILE A 374 5.47 10.22 -11.12
N MET A 375 5.52 8.97 -10.64
CA MET A 375 4.96 8.58 -9.34
C MET A 375 5.66 9.30 -8.18
N SER A 376 6.99 9.34 -8.18
CA SER A 376 7.78 10.03 -7.15
C SER A 376 7.50 11.53 -7.13
N SER A 377 7.51 12.18 -8.30
CA SER A 377 7.22 13.62 -8.39
C SER A 377 5.77 13.95 -8.03
N ASN A 378 4.80 13.10 -8.36
CA ASN A 378 3.40 13.27 -7.95
C ASN A 378 3.25 13.17 -6.42
N ALA A 379 3.97 12.25 -5.77
CA ALA A 379 3.98 12.15 -4.31
C ALA A 379 4.55 13.44 -3.67
N GLN A 380 5.62 14.02 -4.22
CA GLN A 380 6.18 15.29 -3.75
C GLN A 380 5.19 16.44 -3.89
N VAL A 381 4.47 16.53 -5.02
CA VAL A 381 3.41 17.55 -5.24
C VAL A 381 2.30 17.40 -4.21
N THR A 382 1.79 16.20 -4.04
CA THR A 382 0.67 15.90 -3.11
C THR A 382 1.07 16.19 -1.67
N SER A 383 2.29 15.78 -1.26
CA SER A 383 2.81 16.04 0.08
C SER A 383 2.94 17.53 0.35
N TYR A 384 3.51 18.30 -0.59
CA TYR A 384 3.68 19.75 -0.42
C TYR A 384 2.35 20.51 -0.41
N ILE A 385 1.39 20.10 -1.25
CA ILE A 385 0.04 20.72 -1.23
C ILE A 385 -0.64 20.45 0.12
N LYS A 386 -0.57 19.21 0.61
CA LYS A 386 -1.10 18.86 1.93
C LYS A 386 -0.46 19.70 3.03
N GLU A 387 0.87 19.76 3.09
CA GLU A 387 1.62 20.57 4.06
C GLU A 387 1.21 22.06 4.00
N SER A 388 1.02 22.58 2.79
CA SER A 388 0.60 23.97 2.60
C SER A 388 -0.83 24.25 3.07
N ILE A 389 -1.74 23.29 2.90
CA ILE A 389 -3.13 23.40 3.36
C ILE A 389 -3.20 23.25 4.88
N ASP A 390 -2.52 22.25 5.44
CA ASP A 390 -2.45 22.03 6.89
C ASP A 390 -1.82 23.22 7.61
N GLY A 391 -0.83 23.87 6.99
CA GLY A 391 -0.14 25.07 7.50
C GLY A 391 -0.70 26.41 7.00
N ILE A 392 -1.96 26.45 6.50
CA ILE A 392 -2.50 27.65 5.85
C ILE A 392 -2.52 28.90 6.76
N GLU A 393 -2.82 28.72 8.04
CA GLU A 393 -2.79 29.81 9.02
C GLU A 393 -1.39 30.41 9.14
N THR A 394 -0.36 29.56 9.18
CA THR A 394 1.04 30.02 9.22
C THR A 394 1.42 30.76 7.95
N ILE A 395 1.03 30.23 6.78
CA ILE A 395 1.26 30.90 5.49
C ILE A 395 0.62 32.28 5.49
N LYS A 396 -0.60 32.41 6.01
CA LYS A 396 -1.33 33.67 6.11
C LYS A 396 -0.71 34.64 7.14
N ALA A 397 -0.39 34.14 8.33
CA ALA A 397 0.17 34.92 9.42
C ALA A 397 1.54 35.55 9.05
N TYR A 398 2.34 34.83 8.26
CA TYR A 398 3.67 35.30 7.84
C TYR A 398 3.72 35.85 6.41
N CYS A 399 2.58 36.06 5.74
CA CYS A 399 2.49 36.52 4.34
C CYS A 399 3.38 35.72 3.38
N TYR A 400 3.46 34.42 3.59
CA TYR A 400 4.37 33.49 2.86
C TYR A 400 3.80 32.99 1.52
N GLU A 401 2.63 33.49 1.08
CA GLU A 401 1.92 33.01 -0.11
C GLU A 401 2.76 33.08 -1.39
N LYS A 402 3.56 34.12 -1.54
CA LYS A 402 4.40 34.34 -2.74
C LYS A 402 5.45 33.24 -2.89
N GLU A 403 6.13 32.88 -1.81
CA GLU A 403 7.16 31.86 -1.82
C GLU A 403 6.55 30.46 -1.91
N SER A 404 5.43 30.21 -1.22
CA SER A 404 4.67 28.96 -1.33
C SER A 404 4.23 28.70 -2.78
N LYS A 405 3.65 29.70 -3.45
CA LYS A 405 3.28 29.62 -4.88
C LYS A 405 4.49 29.34 -5.77
N LYS A 406 5.64 29.97 -5.52
CA LYS A 406 6.86 29.76 -6.30
C LYS A 406 7.40 28.33 -6.13
N LYS A 407 7.39 27.82 -4.89
CA LYS A 407 7.82 26.46 -4.59
C LYS A 407 6.88 25.42 -5.21
N THR A 408 5.56 25.61 -5.07
CA THR A 408 4.55 24.75 -5.73
C THR A 408 4.75 24.72 -7.23
N LYS A 409 4.91 25.91 -7.87
CA LYS A 409 5.14 26.00 -9.31
C LYS A 409 6.39 25.21 -9.75
N LYS A 410 7.49 25.29 -8.99
CA LYS A 410 8.73 24.58 -9.29
C LYS A 410 8.53 23.05 -9.23
N ILE A 411 7.90 22.56 -8.16
CA ILE A 411 7.66 21.13 -7.96
C ILE A 411 6.68 20.61 -9.00
N PHE A 412 5.60 21.36 -9.26
CA PHE A 412 4.57 20.99 -10.24
C PHE A 412 5.11 20.96 -11.67
N ASN A 413 5.93 21.94 -12.08
CA ASN A 413 6.57 21.94 -13.38
C ASN A 413 7.47 20.72 -13.57
N LYS A 414 8.27 20.36 -12.55
CA LYS A 414 9.09 19.14 -12.59
C LYS A 414 8.25 17.87 -12.80
N PHE A 415 7.11 17.77 -12.14
CA PHE A 415 6.16 16.68 -12.32
C PHE A 415 5.62 16.65 -13.77
N ILE A 416 5.15 17.79 -14.28
CA ILE A 416 4.62 17.89 -15.65
C ILE A 416 5.69 17.58 -16.69
N ASP A 417 6.94 18.00 -16.49
CA ASP A 417 8.06 17.65 -17.38
C ASP A 417 8.24 16.12 -17.50
N PHE A 418 8.11 15.39 -16.41
CA PHE A 418 8.15 13.93 -16.46
C PHE A 418 6.92 13.32 -17.15
N VAL A 419 5.72 13.88 -16.93
CA VAL A 419 4.49 13.46 -17.61
C VAL A 419 4.64 13.65 -19.13
N VAL A 420 5.12 14.82 -19.57
CA VAL A 420 5.34 15.11 -20.99
C VAL A 420 6.39 14.16 -21.58
N ARG A 421 7.52 13.93 -20.90
CA ARG A 421 8.51 12.95 -21.36
C ARG A 421 7.93 11.55 -21.47
N GLY A 422 7.10 11.14 -20.51
CA GLY A 422 6.38 9.87 -20.55
C GLY A 422 5.47 9.78 -21.77
N SER A 423 4.64 10.80 -21.99
CA SER A 423 3.74 10.86 -23.15
C SER A 423 4.49 10.78 -24.47
N VAL A 424 5.63 11.47 -24.59
CA VAL A 424 6.48 11.40 -25.80
C VAL A 424 7.00 9.97 -26.02
N ILE A 425 7.50 9.30 -24.97
CA ILE A 425 8.01 7.92 -25.07
C ILE A 425 6.90 6.95 -25.48
N TYR A 426 5.69 7.08 -24.88
CA TYR A 426 4.53 6.27 -25.26
C TYR A 426 4.11 6.52 -26.70
N ASN A 427 4.00 7.78 -27.12
CA ASN A 427 3.62 8.13 -28.50
C ASN A 427 4.65 7.60 -29.52
N VAL A 428 5.95 7.68 -29.22
CA VAL A 428 7.00 7.12 -30.10
C VAL A 428 6.86 5.61 -30.19
N GLN A 429 6.68 4.91 -29.07
CA GLN A 429 6.45 3.47 -29.05
C GLN A 429 5.24 3.09 -29.90
N GLU A 430 4.09 3.72 -29.66
CA GLU A 430 2.83 3.46 -30.36
C GLU A 430 2.97 3.73 -31.87
N THR A 431 3.62 4.84 -32.23
CA THR A 431 3.88 5.19 -33.63
C THR A 431 4.75 4.14 -34.30
N LEU A 432 5.84 3.69 -33.67
CA LEU A 432 6.71 2.66 -34.23
C LEU A 432 5.96 1.32 -34.40
N VAL A 433 5.12 0.96 -33.45
CA VAL A 433 4.27 -0.23 -33.53
C VAL A 433 3.32 -0.12 -34.73
N ASN A 434 2.64 1.01 -34.89
CA ASN A 434 1.69 1.25 -35.98
C ASN A 434 2.41 1.28 -37.33
N VAL A 435 3.62 1.82 -37.42
CA VAL A 435 4.45 1.80 -38.64
C VAL A 435 4.82 0.36 -39.02
N VAL A 436 5.27 -0.45 -38.04
CA VAL A 436 5.60 -1.87 -38.30
C VAL A 436 4.35 -2.65 -38.71
N ALA A 437 3.21 -2.42 -38.09
CA ALA A 437 1.93 -3.03 -38.47
C ALA A 437 1.54 -2.65 -39.90
N SER A 438 1.65 -1.36 -40.27
CA SER A 438 1.34 -0.87 -41.61
C SER A 438 2.27 -1.42 -42.68
N ILE A 439 3.59 -1.48 -42.39
CA ILE A 439 4.56 -2.09 -43.28
C ILE A 439 4.28 -3.59 -43.47
N GLY A 440 4.01 -4.30 -42.39
CA GLY A 440 3.63 -5.72 -42.41
C GLY A 440 2.38 -5.96 -43.25
N LEU A 441 1.40 -5.09 -43.13
CA LEU A 441 0.16 -5.13 -43.91
C LEU A 441 0.42 -4.90 -45.39
N ILE A 442 1.22 -3.89 -45.78
CA ILE A 442 1.57 -3.60 -47.16
C ILE A 442 2.31 -4.78 -47.79
N ILE A 443 3.28 -5.37 -47.08
CA ILE A 443 4.01 -6.56 -47.52
C ILE A 443 3.04 -7.75 -47.68
N LEU A 444 2.12 -7.94 -46.74
CA LEU A 444 1.13 -9.00 -46.79
C LEU A 444 0.22 -8.85 -48.01
N LEU A 445 -0.31 -7.65 -48.24
CA LEU A 445 -1.12 -7.37 -49.42
C LEU A 445 -0.34 -7.54 -50.74
N TRP A 446 0.92 -7.08 -50.80
CA TRP A 446 1.78 -7.24 -51.97
C TRP A 446 2.02 -8.72 -52.28
N VAL A 447 2.50 -9.49 -51.33
CA VAL A 447 2.72 -10.94 -51.51
C VAL A 447 1.41 -11.67 -51.78
N GLY A 448 0.34 -11.30 -51.06
CA GLY A 448 -0.99 -11.86 -51.23
C GLY A 448 -1.53 -11.63 -52.64
N THR A 449 -1.42 -10.40 -53.15
CA THR A 449 -1.81 -10.10 -54.55
C THR A 449 -0.99 -10.90 -55.55
N TYR A 450 0.32 -11.05 -55.34
CA TYR A 450 1.17 -11.91 -56.17
C TYR A 450 0.71 -13.35 -56.14
N LEU A 451 0.30 -13.88 -54.98
CA LEU A 451 -0.26 -15.24 -54.86
C LEU A 451 -1.63 -15.37 -55.55
N CYS A 452 -2.48 -14.34 -55.52
CA CYS A 452 -3.76 -14.31 -56.19
C CYS A 452 -3.59 -14.33 -57.72
N VAL A 453 -2.67 -13.49 -58.27
CA VAL A 453 -2.39 -13.47 -59.71
C VAL A 453 -1.88 -14.83 -60.22
N ASN A 454 -1.14 -15.56 -59.40
CA ASN A 454 -0.69 -16.92 -59.73
C ASN A 454 -1.74 -18.02 -59.41
N ASN A 455 -2.98 -17.69 -59.09
CA ASN A 455 -4.07 -18.61 -58.76
C ASN A 455 -3.76 -19.57 -57.60
N LEU A 456 -2.90 -19.15 -56.64
CA LEU A 456 -2.52 -19.94 -55.46
C LEU A 456 -3.47 -19.69 -54.27
N ILE A 457 -4.13 -18.54 -54.26
CA ILE A 457 -5.14 -18.17 -53.29
C ILE A 457 -6.22 -17.33 -53.99
N THR A 458 -7.45 -17.27 -53.44
CA THR A 458 -8.51 -16.40 -53.95
C THR A 458 -8.42 -14.99 -53.36
N ILE A 459 -9.13 -14.03 -53.98
CA ILE A 459 -9.20 -12.65 -53.46
C ILE A 459 -9.95 -12.66 -52.12
N GLY A 460 -11.01 -13.46 -51.98
CA GLY A 460 -11.71 -13.65 -50.75
C GLY A 460 -10.81 -14.16 -49.63
N THR A 461 -9.96 -15.18 -49.91
CA THR A 461 -8.97 -15.67 -48.94
C THR A 461 -8.00 -14.58 -48.49
N LEU A 462 -7.52 -13.71 -49.37
CA LEU A 462 -6.61 -12.61 -49.04
C LEU A 462 -7.30 -11.60 -48.09
N ILE A 463 -8.52 -11.20 -48.42
CA ILE A 463 -9.29 -10.24 -47.60
C ILE A 463 -9.65 -10.83 -46.24
N THR A 464 -10.06 -12.08 -46.21
CA THR A 464 -10.34 -12.80 -44.96
C THR A 464 -9.11 -12.94 -44.08
N PHE A 465 -7.95 -13.26 -44.72
CA PHE A 465 -6.68 -13.30 -43.99
C PHE A 465 -6.35 -11.94 -43.35
N TYR A 466 -6.58 -10.84 -44.09
CA TYR A 466 -6.42 -9.47 -43.55
C TYR A 466 -7.29 -9.20 -42.34
N TYR A 467 -8.58 -9.53 -42.39
CA TYR A 467 -9.49 -9.34 -41.24
C TYR A 467 -9.12 -10.25 -40.05
N MET A 468 -8.79 -11.50 -40.33
CA MET A 468 -8.39 -12.45 -39.28
C MET A 468 -7.04 -12.11 -38.63
N LEU A 469 -6.15 -11.38 -39.33
CA LEU A 469 -4.88 -10.92 -38.77
C LEU A 469 -5.07 -10.09 -37.51
N ASN A 470 -6.14 -9.29 -37.43
CA ASN A 470 -6.46 -8.51 -36.23
C ASN A 470 -6.78 -9.42 -35.03
N TYR A 471 -7.50 -10.53 -35.23
CA TYR A 471 -7.76 -11.53 -34.17
C TYR A 471 -6.52 -12.28 -33.74
N PHE A 472 -5.41 -12.18 -34.46
CA PHE A 472 -4.10 -12.74 -34.10
C PHE A 472 -3.20 -11.72 -33.42
N LEU A 473 -3.09 -10.50 -33.96
CA LEU A 473 -2.18 -9.46 -33.45
C LEU A 473 -2.68 -8.77 -32.19
N GLU A 474 -3.98 -8.48 -32.08
CA GLU A 474 -4.58 -7.78 -30.94
C GLU A 474 -4.41 -8.57 -29.61
N PRO A 475 -4.69 -9.88 -29.54
CA PRO A 475 -4.40 -10.69 -28.37
C PRO A 475 -2.93 -10.64 -27.93
N VAL A 476 -2.02 -10.69 -28.88
CA VAL A 476 -0.58 -10.60 -28.59
C VAL A 476 -0.22 -9.23 -28.02
N LYS A 477 -0.79 -8.16 -28.57
CA LYS A 477 -0.65 -6.80 -28.03
C LYS A 477 -1.13 -6.72 -26.59
N ASN A 478 -2.34 -7.24 -26.29
CA ASN A 478 -2.91 -7.25 -24.96
C ASN A 478 -2.03 -7.99 -23.94
N LEU A 479 -1.48 -9.15 -24.33
CA LEU A 479 -0.56 -9.91 -23.47
C LEU A 479 0.71 -9.13 -23.12
N ILE A 480 1.22 -8.35 -24.06
CA ILE A 480 2.41 -7.51 -23.86
C ILE A 480 2.07 -6.32 -22.94
N ASP A 481 0.93 -5.67 -23.18
CA ASP A 481 0.47 -4.50 -22.42
C ASP A 481 0.07 -4.83 -20.95
N LEU A 482 -0.18 -6.11 -20.65
CA LEU A 482 -0.37 -6.59 -19.28
C LEU A 482 0.87 -6.47 -18.40
N GLN A 483 2.07 -6.50 -18.97
CA GLN A 483 3.31 -6.56 -18.19
C GLN A 483 3.51 -5.37 -17.23
N PRO A 484 3.30 -4.10 -17.63
CA PRO A 484 3.38 -2.96 -16.71
C PRO A 484 2.32 -3.02 -15.60
N GLN A 485 1.09 -3.43 -15.94
CA GLN A 485 0.00 -3.60 -14.96
C GLN A 485 0.34 -4.65 -13.91
N MET A 486 0.89 -5.79 -14.33
CA MET A 486 1.35 -6.85 -13.43
C MET A 486 2.49 -6.40 -12.52
N GLN A 487 3.43 -5.61 -13.01
CA GLN A 487 4.51 -5.06 -12.17
C GLN A 487 3.97 -4.12 -11.11
N THR A 488 3.05 -3.22 -11.48
CA THR A 488 2.41 -2.30 -10.52
C THR A 488 1.61 -3.08 -9.46
N ALA A 489 0.89 -4.12 -9.88
CA ALA A 489 0.12 -4.96 -8.97
C ALA A 489 1.00 -5.80 -8.02
N ILE A 490 2.14 -6.29 -8.48
CA ILE A 490 3.09 -7.01 -7.63
C ILE A 490 3.60 -6.08 -6.52
N VAL A 491 4.01 -4.86 -6.85
CA VAL A 491 4.44 -3.86 -5.86
C VAL A 491 3.30 -3.50 -4.90
N ALA A 492 2.08 -3.29 -5.42
CA ALA A 492 0.91 -3.01 -4.60
C ALA A 492 0.59 -4.19 -3.66
N ALA A 493 0.68 -5.43 -4.14
CA ALA A 493 0.45 -6.63 -3.34
C ALA A 493 1.55 -6.85 -2.28
N GLU A 494 2.81 -6.53 -2.58
CA GLU A 494 3.90 -6.52 -1.59
C GLU A 494 3.60 -5.54 -0.46
N ARG A 495 3.21 -4.30 -0.80
CA ARG A 495 2.85 -3.26 0.18
C ARG A 495 1.62 -3.62 1.02
N LEU A 496 0.63 -4.28 0.43
CA LEU A 496 -0.54 -4.79 1.17
C LEU A 496 -0.15 -5.90 2.13
N ASN A 497 0.67 -6.85 1.69
CA ASN A 497 1.13 -7.94 2.54
C ASN A 497 2.01 -7.45 3.69
N ASP A 498 2.73 -6.35 3.55
CA ASP A 498 3.46 -5.71 4.64
C ASP A 498 2.56 -5.31 5.84
N VAL A 499 1.27 -5.13 5.59
CA VAL A 499 0.29 -4.87 6.64
C VAL A 499 -0.42 -6.14 7.05
N LEU A 500 -0.86 -6.95 6.07
CA LEU A 500 -1.64 -8.18 6.31
C LEU A 500 -0.85 -9.33 6.94
N ASP A 501 0.47 -9.29 6.89
CA ASP A 501 1.35 -10.31 7.48
C ASP A 501 1.87 -9.88 8.88
N GLU A 502 1.47 -8.68 9.38
CA GLU A 502 1.76 -8.24 10.74
C GLU A 502 0.86 -8.97 11.74
N GLU A 503 1.38 -9.24 12.93
CA GLU A 503 0.62 -9.91 13.98
C GLU A 503 -0.36 -8.95 14.66
N THR A 504 -1.60 -9.38 14.81
CA THR A 504 -2.66 -8.62 15.52
C THR A 504 -2.52 -8.77 17.05
N ASP A 505 -3.13 -7.87 17.82
CA ASP A 505 -3.11 -7.89 19.29
C ASP A 505 -3.89 -9.07 19.90
N SER A 506 -4.55 -9.90 19.09
CA SER A 506 -5.45 -10.98 19.54
C SER A 506 -4.76 -12.24 20.11
N SER A 507 -3.44 -12.21 20.39
CA SER A 507 -2.68 -13.42 20.74
C SER A 507 -2.84 -13.89 22.19
N ASN A 508 -3.38 -13.08 23.11
CA ASN A 508 -3.57 -13.45 24.52
C ASN A 508 -5.05 -13.72 24.79
N GLU A 509 -5.37 -14.91 25.29
CA GLU A 509 -6.75 -15.39 25.49
C GLU A 509 -7.31 -15.16 26.90
N GLU A 510 -6.47 -14.80 27.90
CA GLU A 510 -6.94 -14.59 29.26
C GLU A 510 -7.74 -13.28 29.38
N GLU A 511 -8.98 -13.39 29.87
CA GLU A 511 -9.83 -12.23 30.17
C GLU A 511 -9.62 -11.78 31.62
N ILE A 512 -9.53 -10.46 31.85
CA ILE A 512 -9.55 -9.87 33.16
C ILE A 512 -11.02 -9.79 33.63
N GLN A 513 -11.36 -10.49 34.68
CA GLN A 513 -12.72 -10.40 35.25
C GLN A 513 -12.89 -9.10 36.04
N ASP A 514 -11.87 -8.68 36.77
CA ASP A 514 -11.89 -7.49 37.58
C ASP A 514 -10.46 -6.95 37.81
N MET A 515 -10.27 -5.63 37.93
CA MET A 515 -9.01 -4.95 38.25
C MET A 515 -9.00 -4.44 39.71
N SER A 516 -9.65 -5.14 40.63
CA SER A 516 -9.75 -4.77 42.05
C SER A 516 -8.48 -4.97 42.89
N GLY A 517 -7.35 -5.23 42.24
CA GLY A 517 -6.04 -5.37 42.89
C GLY A 517 -5.13 -4.16 42.72
N ASP A 518 -4.09 -4.10 43.54
CA ASP A 518 -3.03 -3.09 43.38
C ASP A 518 -2.31 -3.28 42.05
N ILE A 519 -2.01 -2.15 41.37
CA ILE A 519 -1.18 -2.13 40.18
C ILE A 519 0.28 -1.90 40.60
N ILE A 520 1.13 -2.89 40.38
CA ILE A 520 2.55 -2.85 40.77
C ILE A 520 3.41 -2.80 39.53
N ILE A 521 4.18 -1.71 39.39
CA ILE A 521 5.23 -1.53 38.38
C ILE A 521 6.54 -1.79 39.10
N LYS A 522 7.31 -2.79 38.63
CA LYS A 522 8.55 -3.23 39.29
C LYS A 522 9.73 -3.22 38.34
N ASN A 523 10.72 -2.37 38.65
CA ASN A 523 11.99 -2.24 37.92
C ASN A 523 11.83 -2.14 36.40
N VAL A 524 10.83 -1.36 35.96
CA VAL A 524 10.49 -1.23 34.55
C VAL A 524 11.47 -0.33 33.82
N SER A 525 12.11 -0.88 32.76
CA SER A 525 12.88 -0.11 31.80
C SER A 525 12.26 -0.24 30.41
N PHE A 526 12.20 0.87 29.69
CA PHE A 526 11.55 0.92 28.38
C PHE A 526 12.22 1.95 27.46
N ARG A 527 12.28 1.59 26.16
CA ARG A 527 12.68 2.48 25.07
C ARG A 527 11.78 2.28 23.83
N TYR A 528 11.62 3.32 23.02
CA TYR A 528 11.00 3.20 21.71
C TYR A 528 12.04 2.76 20.69
N GLY A 529 11.79 1.63 20.00
CA GLY A 529 12.73 1.07 19.03
C GLY A 529 14.10 0.74 19.67
N ASN A 530 15.18 1.29 19.11
CA ASN A 530 16.55 1.14 19.59
C ASN A 530 17.16 2.47 20.10
N ARG A 531 16.34 3.37 20.64
CA ARG A 531 16.76 4.67 21.17
C ARG A 531 17.24 4.57 22.62
N ASP A 532 17.59 5.72 23.18
CA ASP A 532 17.89 5.85 24.61
C ASP A 532 16.68 5.43 25.46
N LEU A 533 16.96 4.97 26.68
CA LEU A 533 15.93 4.60 27.63
C LEU A 533 15.06 5.82 27.95
N VAL A 534 13.74 5.65 27.81
CA VAL A 534 12.75 6.64 28.25
C VAL A 534 12.35 6.42 29.70
N LEU A 535 12.33 5.15 30.13
CA LEU A 535 12.15 4.75 31.53
C LEU A 535 13.34 3.86 31.90
N ASP A 536 13.91 4.09 33.06
CA ASP A 536 15.08 3.37 33.58
C ASP A 536 14.87 2.99 35.04
N ASP A 537 14.61 1.72 35.28
CA ASP A 537 14.42 1.12 36.60
C ASP A 537 13.29 1.76 37.44
N VAL A 538 12.14 2.01 36.79
CA VAL A 538 10.97 2.64 37.42
C VAL A 538 10.18 1.63 38.24
N SER A 539 9.93 1.97 39.50
CA SER A 539 9.08 1.19 40.42
C SER A 539 8.01 2.08 41.05
N ILE A 540 6.74 1.72 40.85
CA ILE A 540 5.56 2.47 41.33
C ILE A 540 4.54 1.48 41.84
N ASN A 541 3.93 1.79 42.99
CA ASN A 541 2.76 1.08 43.53
C ASN A 541 1.51 1.97 43.47
N ILE A 542 0.44 1.48 42.84
CA ILE A 542 -0.84 2.16 42.71
C ILE A 542 -1.89 1.32 43.43
N PRO A 543 -2.19 1.63 44.72
CA PRO A 543 -3.15 0.87 45.47
C PRO A 543 -4.58 1.00 44.90
N HIS A 544 -5.35 -0.06 45.01
CA HIS A 544 -6.73 -0.09 44.54
C HIS A 544 -7.58 1.01 45.20
N GLY A 545 -8.43 1.68 44.42
CA GLY A 545 -9.33 2.74 44.89
C GLY A 545 -8.63 4.03 45.33
N ARG A 546 -7.33 4.19 45.07
CA ARG A 546 -6.53 5.37 45.41
C ARG A 546 -6.24 6.27 44.20
N LYS A 547 -5.91 7.52 44.52
CA LYS A 547 -5.47 8.53 43.58
C LYS A 547 -3.96 8.65 43.59
N VAL A 548 -3.32 8.26 42.54
CA VAL A 548 -1.85 8.34 42.40
C VAL A 548 -1.50 9.34 41.30
N ALA A 549 -0.65 10.31 41.63
CA ALA A 549 -0.18 11.30 40.68
C ALA A 549 1.25 10.99 40.21
N ILE A 550 1.50 11.22 38.91
CA ILE A 550 2.81 11.11 38.28
C ILE A 550 3.14 12.48 37.70
N ILE A 551 4.20 13.09 38.21
CA ILE A 551 4.65 14.43 37.80
C ILE A 551 6.11 14.42 37.34
N GLY A 552 6.52 15.46 36.63
CA GLY A 552 7.89 15.65 36.15
C GLY A 552 7.92 16.58 34.94
N GLU A 553 9.10 16.90 34.46
CA GLU A 553 9.30 17.73 33.26
C GLU A 553 8.73 17.09 32.00
N SER A 554 8.51 17.89 30.96
CA SER A 554 8.08 17.36 29.64
C SER A 554 9.15 16.40 29.11
N GLY A 555 8.73 15.25 28.59
CA GLY A 555 9.66 14.24 28.04
C GLY A 555 10.26 13.27 29.04
N CYS A 556 10.01 13.36 30.36
CA CYS A 556 10.58 12.45 31.36
C CYS A 556 9.95 11.03 31.40
N GLY A 557 8.98 10.71 30.51
CA GLY A 557 8.42 9.37 30.36
C GLY A 557 6.99 9.16 30.94
N LYS A 558 6.29 10.19 31.41
CA LYS A 558 4.94 10.06 32.03
C LYS A 558 3.90 9.42 31.10
N THR A 559 3.73 9.95 29.90
CA THR A 559 2.79 9.39 28.90
C THR A 559 3.22 7.99 28.44
N THR A 560 4.53 7.70 28.45
CA THR A 560 5.03 6.36 28.15
C THR A 560 4.59 5.37 29.21
N LEU A 561 4.59 5.76 30.49
CA LEU A 561 4.10 4.93 31.57
C LEU A 561 2.59 4.64 31.42
N ALA A 562 1.78 5.64 31.07
CA ALA A 562 0.35 5.43 30.77
C ALA A 562 0.15 4.42 29.64
N LYS A 563 0.94 4.51 28.56
CA LYS A 563 0.87 3.58 27.44
C LYS A 563 1.29 2.15 27.80
N LEU A 564 2.21 1.98 28.74
CA LEU A 564 2.59 0.67 29.28
C LEU A 564 1.48 0.07 30.16
N LEU A 565 0.78 0.90 30.97
CA LEU A 565 -0.38 0.49 31.77
C LEU A 565 -1.56 0.06 30.91
N LEU A 566 -1.69 0.61 29.71
CA LEU A 566 -2.69 0.22 28.70
C LEU A 566 -2.26 -0.99 27.85
N SER A 567 -1.06 -1.57 28.13
CA SER A 567 -0.50 -2.64 27.31
C SER A 567 -0.33 -2.28 25.81
N PHE A 568 -0.24 -0.97 25.47
CA PHE A 568 0.09 -0.52 24.11
C PHE A 568 1.54 -0.88 23.74
N TYR A 569 2.40 -1.01 24.75
CA TYR A 569 3.79 -1.44 24.64
C TYR A 569 4.11 -2.36 25.81
N SER A 570 5.08 -3.27 25.61
CA SER A 570 5.61 -4.13 26.65
C SER A 570 6.95 -3.57 27.18
N PRO A 571 7.24 -3.66 28.49
CA PRO A 571 8.51 -3.23 29.05
C PRO A 571 9.67 -4.09 28.51
N GLU A 572 10.86 -3.49 28.36
CA GLU A 572 12.09 -4.22 27.98
C GLU A 572 12.64 -5.04 29.16
N LYS A 573 12.56 -4.46 30.36
CA LYS A 573 12.92 -5.12 31.62
C LYS A 573 11.88 -4.80 32.67
N GLY A 574 11.81 -5.65 33.70
CA GLY A 574 10.84 -5.52 34.77
C GLY A 574 9.47 -6.08 34.43
N SER A 575 8.47 -5.80 35.25
CA SER A 575 7.11 -6.28 35.07
C SER A 575 6.06 -5.28 35.55
N ILE A 576 4.88 -5.35 34.97
CA ILE A 576 3.69 -4.63 35.41
C ILE A 576 2.65 -5.69 35.75
N SER A 577 2.14 -5.66 36.98
CA SER A 577 1.14 -6.62 37.46
C SER A 577 -0.06 -5.93 38.05
N VAL A 578 -1.24 -6.59 37.97
CA VAL A 578 -2.51 -6.18 38.57
C VAL A 578 -3.03 -7.34 39.38
N GLY A 579 -3.26 -7.13 40.67
CA GLY A 579 -3.72 -8.20 41.56
C GLY A 579 -2.79 -9.42 41.60
N GLY A 580 -1.46 -9.22 41.34
CA GLY A 580 -0.46 -10.26 41.36
C GLY A 580 -0.26 -11.01 40.04
N LYS A 581 -1.03 -10.73 38.97
CA LYS A 581 -0.85 -11.28 37.63
C LYS A 581 -0.21 -10.25 36.70
N GLU A 582 0.67 -10.68 35.79
CA GLU A 582 1.30 -9.78 34.83
C GLU A 582 0.30 -9.30 33.76
N ILE A 583 0.31 -7.98 33.48
CA ILE A 583 -0.62 -7.34 32.53
C ILE A 583 -0.48 -7.91 31.12
N ASN A 584 0.69 -8.35 30.74
CA ASN A 584 0.98 -8.94 29.41
C ASN A 584 0.30 -10.32 29.20
N GLN A 585 -0.24 -10.96 30.24
CA GLN A 585 -0.95 -12.24 30.12
C GLN A 585 -2.40 -12.06 29.65
N PHE A 586 -2.94 -10.86 29.81
CA PHE A 586 -4.32 -10.56 29.49
C PHE A 586 -4.51 -10.07 28.05
N SER A 587 -5.70 -10.30 27.51
CA SER A 587 -6.06 -9.74 26.21
C SER A 587 -6.14 -8.20 26.29
N HIS A 588 -5.62 -7.52 25.27
CA HIS A 588 -5.69 -6.06 25.20
C HIS A 588 -7.13 -5.53 25.31
N LYS A 589 -8.09 -6.25 24.70
CA LYS A 589 -9.51 -5.92 24.76
C LYS A 589 -10.02 -5.89 26.21
N SER A 590 -9.72 -6.92 27.02
CA SER A 590 -10.19 -6.99 28.41
C SER A 590 -9.57 -5.90 29.29
N ILE A 591 -8.33 -5.50 29.03
CA ILE A 591 -7.69 -4.34 29.69
C ILE A 591 -8.45 -3.06 29.36
N CYS A 592 -8.73 -2.80 28.07
CA CYS A 592 -9.43 -1.61 27.60
C CYS A 592 -10.90 -1.53 28.04
N GLU A 593 -11.53 -2.64 28.40
CA GLU A 593 -12.87 -2.66 29.02
C GLU A 593 -12.86 -2.18 30.47
N LYS A 594 -11.77 -2.42 31.19
CA LYS A 594 -11.62 -2.09 32.62
C LYS A 594 -10.86 -0.78 32.87
N VAL A 595 -10.02 -0.36 31.93
CA VAL A 595 -9.21 0.85 32.02
C VAL A 595 -9.74 1.90 31.05
N SER A 596 -10.13 3.07 31.55
CA SER A 596 -10.43 4.22 30.69
C SER A 596 -9.22 5.16 30.61
N TYR A 597 -8.89 5.58 29.42
CA TYR A 597 -7.76 6.50 29.15
C TYR A 597 -8.24 7.80 28.52
N ILE A 598 -7.85 8.91 29.12
CA ILE A 598 -8.12 10.25 28.61
C ILE A 598 -6.80 10.82 28.11
N PRO A 599 -6.54 10.80 26.78
CA PRO A 599 -5.28 11.26 26.22
C PRO A 599 -5.15 12.78 26.26
N GLN A 600 -3.91 13.27 26.17
CA GLN A 600 -3.61 14.69 26.00
C GLN A 600 -4.26 15.29 24.74
N ASN A 601 -4.20 14.56 23.61
CA ASN A 601 -4.85 14.93 22.36
C ASN A 601 -6.17 14.17 22.20
N ILE A 602 -7.27 14.86 22.44
CA ILE A 602 -8.62 14.29 22.42
C ILE A 602 -9.14 14.25 20.99
N PHE A 603 -9.67 13.09 20.59
CA PHE A 603 -10.26 12.86 19.27
C PHE A 603 -11.78 12.62 19.38
N PHE A 604 -12.54 13.25 18.47
CA PHE A 604 -13.96 13.02 18.27
C PHE A 604 -14.26 12.68 16.82
N TYR A 605 -15.15 11.70 16.63
CA TYR A 605 -15.67 11.34 15.31
C TYR A 605 -16.73 12.34 14.86
N SER A 606 -16.91 12.49 13.56
CA SER A 606 -18.03 13.23 12.97
C SER A 606 -19.32 12.44 13.16
N ASP A 607 -19.85 12.45 14.40
CA ASP A 607 -21.03 11.73 14.82
C ASP A 607 -21.71 12.49 15.98
N SER A 608 -22.87 12.01 16.46
CA SER A 608 -23.58 12.61 17.57
C SER A 608 -22.75 12.59 18.87
N ILE A 609 -23.08 13.46 19.82
CA ILE A 609 -22.46 13.45 21.15
C ILE A 609 -22.71 12.12 21.86
N TYR A 610 -23.94 11.55 21.75
CA TYR A 610 -24.24 10.23 22.28
C TYR A 610 -23.29 9.16 21.75
N ASN A 611 -23.14 9.08 20.42
CA ASN A 611 -22.29 8.06 19.80
C ASN A 611 -20.82 8.27 20.12
N ASN A 612 -20.36 9.52 20.19
CA ASN A 612 -18.99 9.85 20.61
C ASN A 612 -18.68 9.44 22.05
N ILE A 613 -19.64 9.48 22.96
CA ILE A 613 -19.45 9.05 24.37
C ILE A 613 -19.57 7.53 24.46
N ARG A 614 -20.55 6.94 23.78
CA ARG A 614 -20.78 5.49 23.76
C ARG A 614 -19.63 4.71 23.12
N MET A 615 -19.02 5.22 22.06
CA MET A 615 -17.90 4.59 21.33
C MET A 615 -18.18 3.13 20.95
N GLY A 616 -19.37 2.85 20.41
CA GLY A 616 -19.78 1.52 19.94
C GLY A 616 -20.12 0.52 21.07
N ASN A 617 -20.16 0.94 22.32
CA ASN A 617 -20.62 0.09 23.44
C ASN A 617 -22.12 0.31 23.67
N ASP A 618 -22.96 -0.54 23.09
CA ASP A 618 -24.42 -0.45 23.16
C ASP A 618 -24.99 -0.71 24.56
N ASP A 619 -24.20 -1.28 25.49
CA ASP A 619 -24.61 -1.50 26.88
C ASP A 619 -24.68 -0.20 27.70
N ILE A 620 -24.05 0.88 27.20
CA ILE A 620 -24.10 2.19 27.88
C ILE A 620 -25.43 2.88 27.53
N ALA A 621 -26.34 2.93 28.51
CA ALA A 621 -27.62 3.61 28.35
C ALA A 621 -27.47 5.13 28.22
N ASN A 622 -28.40 5.79 27.53
CA ASN A 622 -28.40 7.25 27.40
C ASN A 622 -28.43 7.96 28.76
N GLU A 623 -29.13 7.39 29.71
CA GLU A 623 -29.21 7.90 31.11
C GLU A 623 -27.83 7.92 31.79
N ASP A 624 -27.01 6.89 31.59
CA ASP A 624 -25.62 6.85 32.11
C ASP A 624 -24.73 7.90 31.44
N ILE A 625 -24.91 8.13 30.13
CA ILE A 625 -24.21 9.18 29.39
C ILE A 625 -24.60 10.56 29.95
N GLU A 626 -25.88 10.84 30.09
CA GLU A 626 -26.36 12.11 30.65
C GLU A 626 -25.88 12.33 32.08
N LYS A 627 -25.86 11.27 32.89
CA LYS A 627 -25.32 11.31 34.25
C LYS A 627 -23.83 11.64 34.25
N ALA A 628 -23.03 10.99 33.39
CA ALA A 628 -21.62 11.29 33.24
C ALA A 628 -21.37 12.74 32.74
N CYS A 629 -22.20 13.22 31.83
CA CYS A 629 -22.13 14.61 31.34
C CYS A 629 -22.48 15.62 32.44
N ARG A 630 -23.45 15.32 33.34
CA ARG A 630 -23.74 16.16 34.51
C ARG A 630 -22.58 16.22 35.48
N ILE A 631 -21.95 15.07 35.78
CA ILE A 631 -20.74 14.99 36.62
C ILE A 631 -19.61 15.88 36.06
N CYS A 632 -19.46 15.89 34.73
CA CYS A 632 -18.41 16.66 34.03
C CYS A 632 -18.81 18.12 33.70
N ASN A 633 -19.95 18.62 34.24
CA ASN A 633 -20.49 19.94 33.88
C ASN A 633 -20.65 20.16 32.37
N ALA A 634 -20.89 19.07 31.61
CA ALA A 634 -21.05 19.13 30.15
C ALA A 634 -22.50 19.29 29.71
N ASP A 635 -23.47 18.84 30.53
CA ASP A 635 -24.90 18.85 30.25
C ASP A 635 -25.43 20.25 29.91
N ASP A 636 -24.99 21.28 30.67
CA ASP A 636 -25.42 22.66 30.49
C ASP A 636 -25.11 23.24 29.09
N PHE A 637 -23.93 22.95 28.55
CA PHE A 637 -23.63 23.44 27.22
C PHE A 637 -24.21 22.55 26.13
N ILE A 638 -24.33 21.22 26.38
CA ILE A 638 -24.95 20.30 25.42
C ILE A 638 -26.40 20.67 25.17
N LYS A 639 -27.17 20.97 26.22
CA LYS A 639 -28.58 21.40 26.15
C LYS A 639 -28.77 22.73 25.42
N LYS A 640 -27.73 23.56 25.32
CA LYS A 640 -27.75 24.81 24.55
C LYS A 640 -27.44 24.61 23.04
N LEU A 641 -26.98 23.41 22.66
CA LEU A 641 -26.79 23.10 21.27
C LEU A 641 -28.13 22.83 20.55
N PRO A 642 -28.23 23.09 19.22
CA PRO A 642 -29.50 23.00 18.49
C PRO A 642 -30.23 21.67 18.61
N PHE A 643 -29.51 20.55 18.71
CA PHE A 643 -30.05 19.19 18.81
C PHE A 643 -29.65 18.49 20.13
N GLY A 644 -29.16 19.23 21.14
CA GLY A 644 -28.72 18.65 22.41
C GLY A 644 -27.68 17.54 22.23
N TYR A 645 -27.92 16.37 22.80
CA TYR A 645 -27.02 15.21 22.69
C TYR A 645 -26.96 14.57 21.28
N ASP A 646 -27.96 14.81 20.43
CA ASP A 646 -27.96 14.36 19.03
C ASP A 646 -27.22 15.32 18.11
N THR A 647 -26.62 16.40 18.64
CA THR A 647 -25.80 17.32 17.86
C THR A 647 -24.61 16.59 17.27
N LEU A 648 -24.45 16.68 15.94
CA LEU A 648 -23.30 16.15 15.24
C LEU A 648 -22.05 17.00 15.53
N LEU A 649 -20.99 16.35 15.89
CA LEU A 649 -19.69 16.97 16.03
C LEU A 649 -19.00 17.01 14.66
N ASP A 650 -18.28 18.09 14.39
CA ASP A 650 -17.40 18.18 13.22
C ASP A 650 -16.16 17.29 13.41
N GLU A 651 -15.38 17.14 12.36
CA GLU A 651 -14.12 16.40 12.38
C GLU A 651 -13.25 16.89 13.55
N ASN A 652 -12.80 15.97 14.40
CA ASN A 652 -12.08 16.26 15.65
C ASN A 652 -12.83 17.18 16.63
N GLY A 653 -14.15 17.31 16.49
CA GLY A 653 -14.98 18.17 17.35
C GLY A 653 -14.63 19.67 17.20
N ASN A 654 -14.25 20.14 15.99
CA ASN A 654 -13.79 21.53 15.77
C ASN A 654 -14.86 22.58 16.06
N ASN A 655 -16.12 22.19 16.16
CA ASN A 655 -17.24 23.02 16.62
C ASN A 655 -17.34 23.16 18.15
N LEU A 656 -16.40 22.57 18.93
CA LEU A 656 -16.34 22.68 20.38
C LEU A 656 -15.09 23.42 20.86
N SER A 657 -15.21 24.17 21.96
CA SER A 657 -14.04 24.73 22.64
C SER A 657 -13.17 23.64 23.27
N SER A 658 -11.87 23.93 23.51
CA SER A 658 -10.94 22.97 24.14
C SER A 658 -11.45 22.46 25.50
N GLY A 659 -12.01 23.32 26.32
CA GLY A 659 -12.61 22.93 27.61
C GLY A 659 -13.86 22.09 27.45
N GLN A 660 -14.70 22.33 26.42
CA GLN A 660 -15.85 21.47 26.11
C GLN A 660 -15.40 20.09 25.66
N LYS A 661 -14.37 20.02 24.78
CA LYS A 661 -13.76 18.75 24.38
C LYS A 661 -13.25 17.95 25.58
N GLN A 662 -12.57 18.59 26.52
CA GLN A 662 -12.06 17.91 27.71
C GLN A 662 -13.20 17.38 28.60
N ARG A 663 -14.23 18.15 28.83
CA ARG A 663 -15.41 17.71 29.61
C ARG A 663 -16.11 16.51 28.99
N LEU A 664 -16.28 16.50 27.68
CA LEU A 664 -16.83 15.34 26.94
C LEU A 664 -15.91 14.12 26.97
N ALA A 665 -14.60 14.30 26.92
CA ALA A 665 -13.65 13.20 27.01
C ALA A 665 -13.64 12.55 28.39
N ILE A 666 -13.76 13.37 29.45
CA ILE A 666 -13.93 12.88 30.83
C ILE A 666 -15.27 12.14 30.98
N ALA A 667 -16.37 12.70 30.44
CA ALA A 667 -17.67 12.05 30.43
C ALA A 667 -17.65 10.69 29.70
N ARG A 668 -16.96 10.59 28.57
CA ARG A 668 -16.69 9.33 27.81
C ARG A 668 -16.02 8.28 28.69
N ALA A 669 -15.02 8.69 29.47
CA ALA A 669 -14.27 7.78 30.35
C ALA A 669 -15.14 7.29 31.53
N ILE A 670 -15.90 8.19 32.17
CA ILE A 670 -16.72 7.90 33.33
C ILE A 670 -17.97 7.07 32.99
N ALA A 671 -18.61 7.33 31.84
CA ALA A 671 -19.80 6.62 31.38
C ALA A 671 -19.61 5.10 31.30
N ARG A 672 -18.37 4.65 31.04
CA ARG A 672 -18.00 3.24 30.99
C ARG A 672 -17.91 2.54 32.34
N LYS A 673 -17.95 3.28 33.44
CA LYS A 673 -17.80 2.77 34.82
C LYS A 673 -16.54 1.90 34.97
N PRO A 674 -15.34 2.40 34.62
CA PRO A 674 -14.11 1.62 34.64
C PRO A 674 -13.58 1.37 36.05
N ASP A 675 -12.76 0.32 36.22
CA ASP A 675 -12.04 0.05 37.48
C ASP A 675 -10.85 1.01 37.66
N VAL A 676 -10.23 1.44 36.55
CA VAL A 676 -9.08 2.34 36.51
C VAL A 676 -9.30 3.47 35.51
N VAL A 677 -9.03 4.70 35.91
CA VAL A 677 -9.02 5.86 35.00
C VAL A 677 -7.63 6.50 34.95
N ILE A 678 -7.08 6.62 33.76
CA ILE A 678 -5.79 7.29 33.50
C ILE A 678 -6.07 8.65 32.88
N PHE A 679 -5.68 9.73 33.56
CA PHE A 679 -5.73 11.11 33.06
C PHE A 679 -4.35 11.52 32.58
N ASP A 680 -4.19 11.75 31.28
CA ASP A 680 -2.93 12.24 30.71
C ASP A 680 -3.09 13.71 30.28
N GLU A 681 -2.77 14.61 31.22
CA GLU A 681 -2.94 16.08 31.10
C GLU A 681 -4.37 16.52 30.71
N ALA A 682 -5.36 15.70 31.05
CA ALA A 682 -6.72 15.83 30.56
C ALA A 682 -7.53 17.02 31.18
N THR A 683 -6.95 17.79 32.11
CA THR A 683 -7.59 18.96 32.75
C THR A 683 -6.88 20.28 32.42
N SER A 684 -5.89 20.26 31.52
CA SER A 684 -5.01 21.41 31.22
C SER A 684 -5.76 22.64 30.67
N ASN A 685 -6.86 22.45 29.95
CA ASN A 685 -7.68 23.53 29.36
C ASN A 685 -8.94 23.88 30.16
N LEU A 686 -9.09 23.33 31.39
CA LEU A 686 -10.18 23.69 32.27
C LEU A 686 -9.76 24.85 33.19
N ASP A 687 -10.74 25.69 33.54
CA ASP A 687 -10.56 26.65 34.61
C ASP A 687 -10.56 25.95 35.96
N ALA A 688 -9.92 26.54 36.96
CA ALA A 688 -9.70 25.93 38.27
C ALA A 688 -11.01 25.57 39.01
N ALA A 689 -12.05 26.39 38.88
CA ALA A 689 -13.34 26.14 39.51
C ALA A 689 -14.09 24.94 38.91
N THR A 690 -14.07 24.85 37.56
CA THR A 690 -14.65 23.71 36.84
C THR A 690 -13.88 22.42 37.12
N GLU A 691 -12.55 22.46 37.15
CA GLU A 691 -11.70 21.30 37.47
C GLU A 691 -12.00 20.78 38.89
N GLU A 692 -12.05 21.67 39.91
CA GLU A 692 -12.35 21.30 41.29
C GLU A 692 -13.76 20.71 41.43
N SER A 693 -14.76 21.31 40.78
CA SER A 693 -16.13 20.81 40.77
C SER A 693 -16.23 19.40 40.14
N ILE A 694 -15.52 19.13 39.03
CA ILE A 694 -15.51 17.82 38.40
C ILE A 694 -14.85 16.78 39.31
N TRP A 695 -13.71 17.09 39.94
CA TRP A 695 -13.03 16.16 40.82
C TRP A 695 -13.91 15.82 42.03
N LYS A 696 -14.57 16.80 42.66
CA LYS A 696 -15.50 16.57 43.76
C LYS A 696 -16.68 15.67 43.35
N ALA A 697 -17.27 15.94 42.16
CA ALA A 697 -18.38 15.13 41.67
C ALA A 697 -17.97 13.67 41.33
N ILE A 698 -16.74 13.48 40.85
CA ILE A 698 -16.15 12.15 40.57
C ILE A 698 -15.96 11.40 41.90
N GLU A 699 -15.39 12.04 42.93
CA GLU A 699 -15.16 11.47 44.26
C GLU A 699 -16.46 11.00 44.91
N ASP A 700 -17.50 11.83 44.82
CA ASP A 700 -18.81 11.53 45.41
C ASP A 700 -19.54 10.36 44.70
N THR A 701 -19.18 10.09 43.45
CA THR A 701 -19.92 9.14 42.59
C THR A 701 -19.23 7.80 42.37
N GLN A 702 -17.89 7.76 42.42
CA GLN A 702 -17.09 6.58 42.09
C GLN A 702 -16.02 6.31 43.17
N SER A 703 -16.44 5.91 44.36
CA SER A 703 -15.57 5.73 45.54
C SER A 703 -14.58 4.54 45.44
N ASN A 704 -14.75 3.62 44.46
CA ASN A 704 -13.95 2.39 44.35
C ASN A 704 -13.04 2.36 43.11
N THR A 705 -13.02 3.43 42.32
CA THR A 705 -12.21 3.52 41.10
C THR A 705 -10.79 4.00 41.42
N THR A 706 -9.80 3.39 40.83
CA THR A 706 -8.38 3.80 40.91
C THR A 706 -8.07 4.90 39.89
N TYR A 707 -7.42 5.97 40.32
CA TYR A 707 -7.10 7.10 39.48
C TYR A 707 -5.57 7.27 39.31
N VAL A 708 -5.12 7.26 38.08
CA VAL A 708 -3.73 7.59 37.72
C VAL A 708 -3.71 8.95 37.02
N ILE A 709 -3.11 9.94 37.65
CA ILE A 709 -3.15 11.33 37.20
C ILE A 709 -1.76 11.77 36.73
N ILE A 710 -1.59 11.92 35.43
CA ILE A 710 -0.40 12.55 34.85
C ILE A 710 -0.69 14.04 34.69
N ALA A 711 -0.04 14.87 35.47
CA ALA A 711 -0.33 16.29 35.51
C ALA A 711 0.90 17.17 35.42
N HIS A 712 0.74 18.30 34.74
CA HIS A 712 1.66 19.44 34.79
C HIS A 712 1.24 20.50 35.82
N ARG A 713 -0.05 20.51 36.21
CA ARG A 713 -0.56 21.45 37.21
C ARG A 713 -0.53 20.82 38.60
N LEU A 714 0.29 21.39 39.51
CA LEU A 714 0.46 20.82 40.85
C LEU A 714 -0.76 20.96 41.72
N ARG A 715 -1.71 21.86 41.43
CA ARG A 715 -2.97 21.97 42.13
C ARG A 715 -3.81 20.69 42.02
N THR A 716 -3.84 20.07 40.85
CA THR A 716 -4.56 18.81 40.57
C THR A 716 -4.03 17.68 41.43
N VAL A 717 -2.73 17.65 41.72
CA VAL A 717 -2.07 16.52 42.44
C VAL A 717 -2.01 16.72 43.94
N LYS A 718 -2.36 17.91 44.47
CA LYS A 718 -2.31 18.21 45.90
C LYS A 718 -3.16 17.22 46.74
N ASN A 719 -4.32 16.84 46.21
CA ASN A 719 -5.27 15.96 46.88
C ASN A 719 -5.11 14.48 46.51
N CYS A 720 -3.98 14.09 45.90
CA CYS A 720 -3.68 12.69 45.63
C CYS A 720 -3.09 12.02 46.88
N ASP A 721 -3.40 10.72 47.04
CA ASP A 721 -2.92 9.91 48.14
C ASP A 721 -1.39 9.75 48.11
N ASP A 722 -0.86 9.48 46.89
CA ASP A 722 0.57 9.38 46.62
C ASP A 722 0.97 10.14 45.35
N ILE A 723 2.17 10.72 45.37
CA ILE A 723 2.75 11.49 44.26
C ILE A 723 4.14 10.90 43.97
N TYR A 724 4.37 10.51 42.71
CA TYR A 724 5.66 10.09 42.20
C TYR A 724 6.24 11.17 41.32
N VAL A 725 7.49 11.57 41.57
CA VAL A 725 8.23 12.58 40.80
C VAL A 725 9.20 11.87 39.88
N LEU A 726 8.99 12.01 38.58
CA LEU A 726 9.88 11.46 37.56
C LEU A 726 10.83 12.54 37.01
N GLU A 727 12.10 12.16 36.89
CA GLU A 727 13.14 12.95 36.24
C GLU A 727 14.06 12.03 35.44
N ASN A 728 14.32 12.34 34.18
CA ASN A 728 15.17 11.57 33.27
C ASN A 728 14.84 10.06 33.27
N GLY A 729 13.55 9.72 33.28
CA GLY A 729 13.07 8.34 33.23
C GLY A 729 13.15 7.56 34.55
N LYS A 730 13.49 8.21 35.67
CA LYS A 730 13.59 7.58 37.00
C LYS A 730 12.65 8.22 38.01
N VAL A 731 12.23 7.44 39.00
CA VAL A 731 11.51 7.95 40.16
C VAL A 731 12.51 8.52 41.15
N ILE A 732 12.48 9.83 41.37
CA ILE A 732 13.41 10.54 42.27
C ILE A 732 12.79 10.76 43.65
N GLU A 733 11.51 11.05 43.70
CA GLU A 733 10.78 11.31 44.95
C GLU A 733 9.40 10.64 44.93
N HIS A 734 8.95 10.24 46.09
CA HIS A 734 7.62 9.66 46.26
C HIS A 734 7.08 9.97 47.66
N GLY A 735 5.77 10.19 47.76
CA GLY A 735 5.05 10.43 49.00
C GLY A 735 3.84 11.35 48.85
N SER A 736 3.11 11.64 49.97
CA SER A 736 2.02 12.58 49.96
C SER A 736 2.51 14.03 49.80
N HIS A 737 1.62 14.93 49.36
CA HIS A 737 1.92 16.38 49.20
C HIS A 737 2.67 16.97 50.41
N ASP A 738 2.14 16.74 51.65
CA ASP A 738 2.72 17.28 52.87
C ASP A 738 4.13 16.74 53.19
N LYS A 739 4.38 15.48 52.85
CA LYS A 739 5.71 14.88 53.01
C LYS A 739 6.71 15.46 52.04
N LEU A 740 6.33 15.60 50.75
CA LEU A 740 7.21 16.10 49.70
C LEU A 740 7.53 17.59 49.83
N ILE A 741 6.57 18.42 50.31
CA ILE A 741 6.82 19.82 50.58
C ILE A 741 7.86 20.00 51.70
N LYS A 742 7.75 19.18 52.78
CA LYS A 742 8.72 19.24 53.90
C LYS A 742 10.09 18.76 53.55
N LYS A 743 10.22 17.89 52.54
CA LYS A 743 11.52 17.32 52.10
C LYS A 743 12.38 18.36 51.38
N ASP A 744 11.79 19.48 50.95
CA ASP A 744 12.41 20.57 50.17
C ASP A 744 13.23 20.10 48.96
N GLY A 745 12.72 19.08 48.28
CA GLY A 745 13.30 18.45 47.08
C GLY A 745 12.73 19.04 45.76
N LEU A 746 12.78 18.22 44.74
CA LEU A 746 12.35 18.58 43.38
C LEU A 746 10.84 18.96 43.34
N TYR A 747 9.99 18.21 44.03
CA TYR A 747 8.58 18.52 44.18
C TYR A 747 8.34 19.92 44.78
N SER A 748 9.03 20.21 45.87
CA SER A 748 8.92 21.52 46.55
C SER A 748 9.36 22.65 45.61
N SER A 749 10.44 22.44 44.84
CA SER A 749 10.91 23.43 43.88
C SER A 749 9.86 23.70 42.78
N TYR A 750 9.23 22.65 42.24
CA TYR A 750 8.15 22.79 41.24
C TYR A 750 6.95 23.51 41.84
N TRP A 751 6.54 23.17 43.09
CA TRP A 751 5.46 23.81 43.80
C TRP A 751 5.71 25.31 44.01
N LYS A 752 6.92 25.67 44.47
CA LYS A 752 7.30 27.07 44.68
C LYS A 752 7.29 27.82 43.35
N LYS A 753 7.85 27.28 42.29
CA LYS A 753 7.84 27.92 40.95
C LYS A 753 6.45 28.19 40.44
N GLN A 754 5.53 27.21 40.50
CA GLN A 754 4.13 27.41 40.04
C GLN A 754 3.33 28.40 40.86
N ASN A 755 3.57 28.49 42.18
CA ASN A 755 2.84 29.42 43.01
C ASN A 755 3.41 30.83 43.02
N LEU A 756 4.69 31.05 42.66
CA LEU A 756 5.30 32.36 42.47
C LEU A 756 4.69 33.12 41.28
N TYR A 757 4.23 32.45 40.24
CA TYR A 757 3.54 33.06 39.08
C TYR A 757 2.10 33.50 39.36
N HIS A 758 1.52 33.22 40.53
CA HIS A 758 0.16 33.61 40.93
C HIS A 758 0.11 34.76 41.97
N ILE A 759 1.29 35.29 42.34
CA ILE A 759 1.39 36.43 43.32
C ILE A 759 1.79 37.73 42.59
N VAL A 760 1.99 37.74 41.28
CA VAL A 760 2.26 38.94 40.46
C VAL A 760 1.03 39.36 39.70
#